data_af939d4f18bd886b7e380886fae08d10
#
_entry.id   af939d4f18bd886b7e380886fae08d10
#
_cell.length_a   1.000
_cell.length_b   1.000
_cell.length_c   1.000
_cell.angle_alpha   90.00
_cell.angle_beta   90.00
_cell.angle_gamma   90.00
#
_symmetry.space_group_name_H-M   'P 1'
#
loop_
_entity.id
_entity.type
_entity.pdbx_description
1 polymer ?
#
loop_
_entity_poly.entity_id
_entity_poly.type
_entity_poly.pdbx_seq_one_letter_code
_entity_poly.pdbx_strand_id
1 'polypeptide(L)'
;MVNGNCLSIAQADARFAAYALSMAGVVGREPELKAVDAFLDGTTRALAIVGEPGIGKTTVWREAVERARARGATVLAARPAESEARLSFGGVADLTSALPPEAFDALPAPQRRGLDVALLRADSTGPPARRVVATALLTLVRELGASSIVVIAIDDLQWLDPPSTDALEFVLRRLDGENVRMIFSLRADASEPPGLETERIEVGPLSVAALHRILGGALGRTFARPVLNRIADASGGNPLHAIEIARELERQGVQDSVAPLPVPDSLGALVRARVRALPAPTRDALLRVAALARPDTGLVDQTALAAAEEASLVSIDASGRVRFTHPLFASAVYAAAATARRRAVHADLAAVVGDPIERAHHLALASDGPDPEVVAELESAAHRARSLGAPDTAASLIDLALRLVPPASEESKRLQLELAEHLYFASDFARARALLEEILATLATGDQRSRALAALADIDYWHKGESAAAGLMKEAVDCSDSLLQRARCLAQLAMYAGTVDLEQARNAAGAACELLEGHEADEPALAAAALGARVRAELFLGHGYDASSADRAQALELAAPSLPVAVDGRVVFKLGQWLRYIDDLDGARAKLDEAEQQARDEGDDASLGNILLNQVVVETWAGNWDDAAVLTHRMSDAFDQQGVEPEGIGPWRAYVHAYAGRLEETLAAAGPLPAEPLIAAIHDRCVGLAQLAAGDVAAADLHLRRAVEGFERVDFREPAIWRVDGDAIEAAVACGELERAERLVARVEKQAERTGIPWSRVVAARGRGLLLAATGELEQAATTLERALAEHDACPMPYERARTLLVQGQVLRRLKRKREARIVLDEAAAVFSDLGADAWVARATAERQRVASRQSREGLTPSELRMARLAADGRTNPEIAAQVFVSRKTVEATLARVYRKLSISSRGQLDRALREAEHIS
;
A
#
# COMPACT_ATOMS: atom_id res chain seq x y z
N MET A 1 11.74 -47.60 56.14
CA MET A 1 12.86 -47.31 55.24
C MET A 1 12.91 -48.43 54.20
N VAL A 2 12.37 -48.25 53.07
CA VAL A 2 12.54 -48.84 51.76
C VAL A 2 11.26 -48.55 50.93
N ASN A 3 11.14 -47.37 50.35
CA ASN A 3 10.18 -47.06 49.30
C ASN A 3 10.54 -45.72 48.61
N GLY A 4 11.80 -45.46 48.37
CA GLY A 4 12.25 -44.17 47.79
C GLY A 4 13.07 -44.24 46.53
N ASN A 5 13.19 -45.44 45.86
CA ASN A 5 14.14 -45.54 44.75
C ASN A 5 13.61 -46.11 43.39
N CYS A 6 12.29 -46.34 43.27
CA CYS A 6 11.73 -46.81 42.01
C CYS A 6 11.24 -45.66 41.03
N LEU A 7 10.95 -44.50 41.57
CA LEU A 7 10.50 -43.35 40.77
C LEU A 7 11.65 -42.59 40.07
N SER A 8 12.89 -42.80 40.52
CA SER A 8 14.09 -42.10 39.99
C SER A 8 14.66 -42.76 38.71
N ILE A 9 14.40 -44.03 38.49
CA ILE A 9 14.98 -44.78 37.40
C ILE A 9 14.17 -44.61 36.10
N ALA A 10 12.82 -44.64 36.19
CA ALA A 10 11.96 -44.38 35.03
C ALA A 10 12.00 -42.93 34.52
N GLN A 11 12.20 -41.97 35.40
CA GLN A 11 12.42 -40.55 34.99
C GLN A 11 13.85 -40.33 34.44
N ALA A 12 14.80 -41.11 34.86
CA ALA A 12 16.16 -41.12 34.29
C ALA A 12 16.15 -41.72 32.90
N ASP A 13 15.39 -42.80 32.63
CA ASP A 13 15.36 -43.46 31.34
C ASP A 13 14.60 -42.66 30.26
N ALA A 14 13.50 -41.97 30.58
CA ALA A 14 12.81 -41.08 29.65
C ALA A 14 13.64 -39.80 29.36
N ARG A 15 14.30 -39.22 30.36
CA ARG A 15 15.30 -38.17 30.17
C ARG A 15 16.55 -38.66 29.41
N PHE A 16 16.96 -39.90 29.62
CA PHE A 16 18.08 -40.52 28.90
C PHE A 16 17.73 -40.81 27.45
N ALA A 17 16.49 -41.21 27.12
CA ALA A 17 16.04 -41.38 25.75
C ALA A 17 15.89 -40.04 24.98
N ALA A 18 15.35 -39.02 25.60
CA ALA A 18 15.32 -37.66 25.05
C ALA A 18 16.70 -37.03 24.98
N TYR A 19 17.55 -37.30 25.98
CA TYR A 19 18.95 -36.85 26.03
C TYR A 19 19.85 -37.65 25.10
N ALA A 20 19.62 -38.97 24.89
CA ALA A 20 20.34 -39.79 23.92
C ALA A 20 19.96 -39.45 22.48
N LEU A 21 18.76 -39.01 22.20
CA LEU A 21 18.35 -38.37 20.90
C LEU A 21 18.96 -36.99 20.71
N SER A 22 19.24 -36.28 21.80
CA SER A 22 19.93 -34.97 21.79
C SER A 22 21.45 -35.07 21.70
N MET A 23 22.04 -36.18 22.18
CA MET A 23 23.52 -36.39 22.19
C MET A 23 24.01 -37.26 21.03
N ALA A 24 23.15 -37.99 20.32
CA ALA A 24 23.48 -38.55 19.02
C ALA A 24 23.32 -37.45 18.00
N GLY A 25 24.37 -36.80 17.57
CA GLY A 25 24.32 -35.76 16.51
C GLY A 25 23.48 -36.20 15.34
N VAL A 26 22.86 -35.28 14.63
CA VAL A 26 21.93 -35.54 13.51
C VAL A 26 22.53 -36.57 12.56
N VAL A 27 22.00 -37.78 12.55
CA VAL A 27 22.58 -38.94 11.89
C VAL A 27 22.26 -38.95 10.40
N GLY A 28 23.30 -38.96 9.56
CA GLY A 28 23.14 -39.11 8.10
C GLY A 28 22.55 -37.90 7.37
N ARG A 29 22.77 -36.71 7.95
CA ARG A 29 22.31 -35.42 7.39
C ARG A 29 23.46 -34.43 7.21
N GLU A 30 24.67 -34.93 7.12
CA GLU A 30 25.87 -34.13 6.98
C GLU A 30 25.83 -33.19 5.75
N PRO A 31 25.32 -33.58 4.57
CA PRO A 31 25.17 -32.66 3.41
C PRO A 31 24.18 -31.52 3.68
N GLU A 32 23.03 -31.85 4.25
CA GLU A 32 22.00 -30.86 4.57
C GLU A 32 22.48 -29.86 5.62
N LEU A 33 23.19 -30.34 6.64
CA LEU A 33 23.74 -29.46 7.67
C LEU A 33 24.90 -28.59 7.16
N LYS A 34 25.67 -29.06 6.18
CA LYS A 34 26.68 -28.23 5.51
C LYS A 34 26.01 -27.12 4.69
N ALA A 35 24.89 -27.40 4.03
CA ALA A 35 24.12 -26.38 3.32
C ALA A 35 23.52 -25.37 4.28
N VAL A 36 23.03 -25.80 5.46
CA VAL A 36 22.59 -24.89 6.54
C VAL A 36 23.72 -23.95 6.98
N ASP A 37 24.94 -24.50 7.19
CA ASP A 37 26.10 -23.67 7.57
C ASP A 37 26.45 -22.66 6.46
N ALA A 38 26.45 -23.09 5.20
CA ALA A 38 26.69 -22.20 4.07
C ALA A 38 25.65 -21.08 3.97
N PHE A 39 24.36 -21.38 4.20
CA PHE A 39 23.28 -20.39 4.27
C PHE A 39 23.48 -19.40 5.43
N LEU A 40 23.80 -19.90 6.64
CA LEU A 40 24.00 -19.04 7.81
C LEU A 40 25.22 -18.10 7.66
N ASP A 41 26.23 -18.50 6.89
CA ASP A 41 27.42 -17.72 6.61
C ASP A 41 27.31 -16.91 5.29
N GLY A 42 26.29 -17.21 4.45
CA GLY A 42 26.02 -16.59 3.14
C GLY A 42 25.30 -15.25 3.19
N THR A 43 24.74 -14.85 2.05
CA THR A 43 23.96 -13.60 1.87
C THR A 43 22.51 -13.86 1.52
N THR A 44 22.12 -15.08 1.20
CA THR A 44 20.74 -15.45 0.88
C THR A 44 19.84 -15.25 2.09
N ARG A 45 18.61 -14.77 1.84
CA ARG A 45 17.68 -14.36 2.91
C ARG A 45 16.79 -15.48 3.43
N ALA A 46 16.49 -16.49 2.61
CA ALA A 46 15.58 -17.56 2.98
C ALA A 46 16.15 -18.94 2.66
N LEU A 47 15.88 -19.90 3.55
CA LEU A 47 16.22 -21.30 3.41
C LEU A 47 14.97 -22.17 3.60
N ALA A 48 14.57 -22.91 2.57
CA ALA A 48 13.51 -23.90 2.61
C ALA A 48 14.09 -25.32 2.82
N ILE A 49 13.62 -26.00 3.84
CA ILE A 49 13.91 -27.41 4.11
C ILE A 49 12.71 -28.24 3.66
N VAL A 50 12.79 -28.88 2.49
CA VAL A 50 11.68 -29.52 1.81
C VAL A 50 11.82 -31.04 1.84
N GLY A 51 10.72 -31.75 1.94
CA GLY A 51 10.73 -33.22 1.86
C GLY A 51 9.42 -33.88 2.29
N GLU A 52 9.34 -35.19 2.19
CA GLU A 52 8.16 -35.98 2.56
C GLU A 52 7.85 -35.90 4.07
N PRO A 53 6.59 -36.17 4.47
CA PRO A 53 6.24 -36.34 5.86
C PRO A 53 7.06 -37.45 6.53
N GLY A 54 7.62 -37.18 7.72
CA GLY A 54 8.41 -38.15 8.47
C GLY A 54 9.85 -38.37 8.01
N ILE A 55 10.32 -37.70 6.95
CA ILE A 55 11.67 -37.83 6.40
C ILE A 55 12.78 -37.22 7.28
N GLY A 56 12.42 -36.36 8.24
CA GLY A 56 13.36 -35.75 9.18
C GLY A 56 13.60 -34.23 8.98
N LYS A 57 12.70 -33.51 8.29
CA LYS A 57 12.77 -32.02 8.12
C LYS A 57 12.91 -31.29 9.44
N THR A 58 12.03 -31.57 10.40
CA THR A 58 12.04 -30.97 11.76
C THR A 58 13.39 -31.17 12.46
N THR A 59 14.08 -32.29 12.20
CA THR A 59 15.38 -32.57 12.80
C THR A 59 16.48 -31.64 12.22
N VAL A 60 16.48 -31.49 10.89
CA VAL A 60 17.38 -30.53 10.20
C VAL A 60 17.07 -29.10 10.59
N TRP A 61 15.77 -28.73 10.63
CA TRP A 61 15.32 -27.39 11.04
C TRP A 61 15.76 -27.08 12.48
N ARG A 62 15.59 -28.00 13.42
CA ARG A 62 15.98 -27.79 14.84
C ARG A 62 17.50 -27.57 14.95
N GLU A 63 18.28 -28.36 14.24
CA GLU A 63 19.75 -28.20 14.22
C GLU A 63 20.13 -26.84 13.58
N ALA A 64 19.44 -26.41 12.52
CA ALA A 64 19.64 -25.09 11.91
C ALA A 64 19.39 -23.95 12.91
N VAL A 65 18.31 -24.06 13.69
CA VAL A 65 18.00 -23.11 14.78
C VAL A 65 19.11 -23.06 15.84
N GLU A 66 19.58 -24.21 16.30
CA GLU A 66 20.66 -24.24 17.30
C GLU A 66 21.98 -23.69 16.74
N ARG A 67 22.29 -23.94 15.48
CA ARG A 67 23.47 -23.37 14.79
C ARG A 67 23.38 -21.86 14.63
N ALA A 68 22.18 -21.33 14.35
CA ALA A 68 21.94 -19.89 14.31
C ALA A 68 22.16 -19.25 15.70
N ARG A 69 21.63 -19.87 16.77
CA ARG A 69 21.85 -19.43 18.15
C ARG A 69 23.31 -19.45 18.56
N ALA A 70 24.03 -20.49 18.18
CA ALA A 70 25.46 -20.62 18.45
C ALA A 70 26.30 -19.52 17.78
N ARG A 71 25.81 -18.94 16.67
CA ARG A 71 26.41 -17.80 15.98
C ARG A 71 26.02 -16.45 16.58
N GLY A 72 25.23 -16.43 17.67
CA GLY A 72 24.76 -15.21 18.32
C GLY A 72 23.54 -14.55 17.67
N ALA A 73 22.82 -15.27 16.78
CA ALA A 73 21.61 -14.76 16.18
C ALA A 73 20.44 -14.74 17.19
N THR A 74 19.60 -13.70 17.12
CA THR A 74 18.28 -13.66 17.78
C THR A 74 17.31 -14.51 16.97
N VAL A 75 16.83 -15.62 17.55
CA VAL A 75 15.93 -16.55 16.83
C VAL A 75 14.51 -16.38 17.31
N LEU A 76 13.62 -15.99 16.37
CA LEU A 76 12.17 -15.96 16.52
C LEU A 76 11.62 -17.27 15.93
N ALA A 77 11.13 -18.16 16.78
CA ALA A 77 10.76 -19.51 16.34
C ALA A 77 9.27 -19.77 16.51
N ALA A 78 8.63 -20.35 15.49
CA ALA A 78 7.28 -20.89 15.54
C ALA A 78 7.23 -22.35 15.07
N ARG A 79 6.35 -23.14 15.69
CA ARG A 79 6.13 -24.55 15.33
C ARG A 79 4.63 -24.80 15.26
N PRO A 80 3.95 -24.26 14.24
CA PRO A 80 2.52 -24.40 14.09
C PRO A 80 2.12 -25.86 13.88
N ALA A 81 0.96 -26.24 14.42
CA ALA A 81 0.33 -27.53 14.19
C ALA A 81 -0.94 -27.37 13.34
N GLU A 82 -1.38 -28.42 12.67
CA GLU A 82 -2.61 -28.42 11.87
C GLU A 82 -3.83 -27.91 12.66
N SER A 83 -3.92 -28.27 13.95
CA SER A 83 -4.98 -27.80 14.86
C SER A 83 -4.88 -26.32 15.20
N GLU A 84 -3.67 -25.75 15.17
CA GLU A 84 -3.40 -24.35 15.48
C GLU A 84 -3.63 -23.41 14.27
N ALA A 85 -3.69 -23.94 13.06
CA ALA A 85 -3.93 -23.16 11.84
C ALA A 85 -5.26 -22.35 11.86
N ARG A 86 -6.13 -22.63 12.82
CA ARG A 86 -7.41 -21.92 13.05
C ARG A 86 -7.32 -20.80 14.10
N LEU A 87 -6.22 -20.71 14.83
CA LEU A 87 -6.01 -19.68 15.85
C LEU A 87 -5.46 -18.42 15.19
N SER A 88 -6.18 -17.31 15.29
CA SER A 88 -5.71 -16.05 14.74
C SER A 88 -4.44 -15.55 15.43
N PHE A 89 -3.43 -15.20 14.63
CA PHE A 89 -2.12 -14.73 15.10
C PHE A 89 -1.37 -15.72 16.03
N GLY A 90 -1.70 -17.01 15.97
CA GLY A 90 -1.00 -18.04 16.71
C GLY A 90 0.50 -18.08 16.39
N GLY A 91 0.85 -17.96 15.12
CA GLY A 91 2.24 -17.89 14.67
C GLY A 91 2.96 -16.63 15.15
N VAL A 92 2.34 -15.47 15.09
CA VAL A 92 2.91 -14.21 15.64
C VAL A 92 3.12 -14.33 17.15
N ALA A 93 2.19 -14.96 17.87
CA ALA A 93 2.34 -15.20 19.30
C ALA A 93 3.55 -16.09 19.60
N ASP A 94 3.74 -17.17 18.86
CA ASP A 94 4.91 -18.05 19.00
C ASP A 94 6.22 -17.31 18.68
N LEU A 95 6.29 -16.59 17.55
CA LEU A 95 7.47 -15.81 17.14
C LEU A 95 7.88 -14.76 18.19
N THR A 96 6.91 -14.12 18.84
CA THR A 96 7.18 -13.05 19.82
C THR A 96 7.28 -13.56 21.26
N SER A 97 6.98 -14.83 21.54
CA SER A 97 6.92 -15.42 22.88
C SER A 97 8.23 -15.37 23.66
N ALA A 98 9.37 -15.47 22.96
CA ALA A 98 10.71 -15.47 23.57
C ALA A 98 11.26 -14.05 23.77
N LEU A 99 10.59 -13.00 23.29
CA LEU A 99 11.05 -11.63 23.41
C LEU A 99 10.82 -11.08 24.82
N PRO A 100 11.80 -10.35 25.40
CA PRO A 100 11.62 -9.71 26.68
C PRO A 100 10.64 -8.54 26.56
N PRO A 101 9.91 -8.18 27.64
CA PRO A 101 8.91 -7.10 27.61
C PRO A 101 9.44 -5.77 27.07
N GLU A 102 10.71 -5.47 27.33
CA GLU A 102 11.39 -4.23 26.90
C GLU A 102 11.52 -4.13 25.37
N ALA A 103 11.53 -5.25 24.65
CA ALA A 103 11.59 -5.25 23.19
C ALA A 103 10.35 -4.57 22.55
N PHE A 104 9.24 -4.58 23.30
CA PHE A 104 7.99 -3.98 22.81
C PHE A 104 7.89 -2.48 23.11
N ASP A 105 8.81 -1.89 23.88
CA ASP A 105 8.79 -0.48 24.26
C ASP A 105 9.15 0.45 23.09
N ALA A 106 9.82 -0.09 22.07
CA ALA A 106 10.14 0.63 20.83
C ALA A 106 8.91 0.82 19.90
N LEU A 107 7.80 0.10 20.16
CA LEU A 107 6.62 0.17 19.31
C LEU A 107 5.84 1.46 19.56
N PRO A 108 5.43 2.21 18.49
CA PRO A 108 4.42 3.25 18.59
C PRO A 108 3.14 2.76 19.29
N ALA A 109 2.45 3.65 20.01
CA ALA A 109 1.30 3.27 20.82
C ALA A 109 0.18 2.53 20.05
N PRO A 110 -0.17 2.89 18.79
CA PRO A 110 -1.13 2.14 17.98
C PRO A 110 -0.64 0.72 17.66
N GLN A 111 0.63 0.56 17.26
CA GLN A 111 1.24 -0.73 16.95
C GLN A 111 1.29 -1.63 18.20
N ARG A 112 1.72 -1.08 19.35
CA ARG A 112 1.74 -1.79 20.62
C ARG A 112 0.36 -2.29 21.00
N ARG A 113 -0.66 -1.42 20.93
CA ARG A 113 -2.04 -1.78 21.24
C ARG A 113 -2.57 -2.86 20.28
N GLY A 114 -2.36 -2.70 18.96
CA GLY A 114 -2.79 -3.67 17.96
C GLY A 114 -2.17 -5.05 18.18
N LEU A 115 -0.89 -5.11 18.49
CA LEU A 115 -0.19 -6.36 18.81
C LEU A 115 -0.69 -6.97 20.13
N ASP A 116 -0.87 -6.18 21.20
CA ASP A 116 -1.37 -6.67 22.48
C ASP A 116 -2.80 -7.24 22.36
N VAL A 117 -3.66 -6.64 21.53
CA VAL A 117 -5.00 -7.20 21.21
C VAL A 117 -4.88 -8.51 20.43
N ALA A 118 -4.05 -8.57 19.38
CA ALA A 118 -3.83 -9.78 18.59
C ALA A 118 -3.28 -10.94 19.44
N LEU A 119 -2.46 -10.64 20.44
CA LEU A 119 -1.87 -11.59 21.39
C LEU A 119 -2.77 -11.87 22.61
N LEU A 120 -4.01 -11.38 22.63
CA LEU A 120 -4.98 -11.51 23.74
C LEU A 120 -4.45 -10.96 25.08
N ARG A 121 -3.57 -9.95 25.03
CA ARG A 121 -3.01 -9.27 26.22
C ARG A 121 -3.80 -8.02 26.60
N ALA A 122 -4.68 -7.51 25.72
CA ALA A 122 -5.55 -6.37 25.94
C ALA A 122 -6.94 -6.59 25.34
N ASP A 123 -7.96 -6.00 25.94
CA ASP A 123 -9.31 -5.96 25.36
C ASP A 123 -9.38 -4.88 24.27
N SER A 124 -10.17 -5.14 23.22
CA SER A 124 -10.39 -4.21 22.12
C SER A 124 -11.86 -3.80 22.01
N THR A 125 -12.08 -2.52 21.69
CA THR A 125 -13.40 -1.98 21.30
C THR A 125 -13.64 -2.04 19.79
N GLY A 126 -12.63 -2.52 19.01
CA GLY A 126 -12.70 -2.69 17.54
C GLY A 126 -11.58 -3.58 17.02
N PRO A 127 -11.64 -4.04 15.75
CA PRO A 127 -10.61 -4.92 15.17
C PRO A 127 -9.27 -4.18 15.08
N PRO A 128 -8.17 -4.78 15.54
CA PRO A 128 -6.85 -4.31 15.10
C PRO A 128 -6.79 -4.56 13.61
N ALA A 129 -6.48 -3.54 12.83
CA ALA A 129 -6.22 -3.74 11.41
C ALA A 129 -5.08 -4.76 11.28
N ARG A 130 -5.23 -5.79 10.44
CA ARG A 130 -4.18 -6.82 10.20
C ARG A 130 -2.82 -6.17 9.95
N ARG A 131 -2.82 -5.01 9.25
CA ARG A 131 -1.62 -4.23 8.96
C ARG A 131 -0.94 -3.68 10.21
N VAL A 132 -1.68 -3.26 11.23
CA VAL A 132 -1.07 -2.76 12.47
C VAL A 132 -0.22 -3.84 13.14
N VAL A 133 -0.72 -5.09 13.16
CA VAL A 133 0.02 -6.23 13.71
C VAL A 133 1.24 -6.56 12.85
N ALA A 134 1.08 -6.55 11.52
CA ALA A 134 2.18 -6.79 10.59
C ALA A 134 3.26 -5.70 10.69
N THR A 135 2.84 -4.43 10.81
CA THR A 135 3.77 -3.29 11.00
C THR A 135 4.47 -3.36 12.36
N ALA A 136 3.75 -3.75 13.41
CA ALA A 136 4.37 -3.98 14.72
C ALA A 136 5.45 -5.07 14.66
N LEU A 137 5.17 -6.18 13.95
CA LEU A 137 6.15 -7.23 13.75
C LEU A 137 7.36 -6.74 12.93
N LEU A 138 7.13 -5.95 11.88
CA LEU A 138 8.21 -5.34 11.07
C LEU A 138 9.09 -4.42 11.91
N THR A 139 8.47 -3.54 12.73
CA THR A 139 9.21 -2.65 13.63
C THR A 139 10.05 -3.44 14.62
N LEU A 140 9.48 -4.47 15.26
CA LEU A 140 10.22 -5.35 16.17
C LEU A 140 11.41 -6.04 15.49
N VAL A 141 11.20 -6.59 14.30
CA VAL A 141 12.25 -7.29 13.55
C VAL A 141 13.38 -6.34 13.14
N ARG A 142 13.05 -5.10 12.76
CA ARG A 142 14.05 -4.07 12.44
C ARG A 142 14.86 -3.62 13.64
N GLU A 143 14.21 -3.34 14.75
CA GLU A 143 14.87 -2.98 16.02
C GLU A 143 15.85 -4.08 16.48
N LEU A 144 15.42 -5.35 16.44
CA LEU A 144 16.27 -6.49 16.75
C LEU A 144 17.42 -6.64 15.74
N GLY A 145 17.11 -6.44 14.44
CA GLY A 145 18.08 -6.53 13.35
C GLY A 145 19.16 -5.45 13.36
N ALA A 146 18.87 -4.30 14.00
CA ALA A 146 19.87 -3.23 14.18
C ALA A 146 21.02 -3.64 15.10
N SER A 147 20.80 -4.56 16.03
CA SER A 147 21.80 -4.98 17.03
C SER A 147 22.40 -6.37 16.78
N SER A 148 21.69 -7.27 16.09
CA SER A 148 22.11 -8.66 15.86
C SER A 148 21.48 -9.23 14.59
N ILE A 149 21.99 -10.38 14.12
CA ILE A 149 21.29 -11.14 13.06
C ILE A 149 20.00 -11.71 13.66
N VAL A 150 18.87 -11.46 13.01
CA VAL A 150 17.57 -12.06 13.36
C VAL A 150 17.30 -13.23 12.44
N VAL A 151 16.95 -14.38 13.00
CA VAL A 151 16.50 -15.54 12.24
C VAL A 151 15.05 -15.86 12.59
N ILE A 152 14.16 -15.70 11.61
CA ILE A 152 12.77 -16.14 11.69
C ILE A 152 12.75 -17.62 11.30
N ALA A 153 12.38 -18.50 12.25
CA ALA A 153 12.46 -19.94 12.06
C ALA A 153 11.06 -20.58 12.20
N ILE A 154 10.53 -21.19 11.15
CA ILE A 154 9.19 -21.81 11.15
C ILE A 154 9.27 -23.26 10.73
N ASP A 155 8.82 -24.17 11.61
CA ASP A 155 8.69 -25.59 11.29
C ASP A 155 7.29 -25.88 10.75
N ASP A 156 7.20 -26.58 9.62
CA ASP A 156 5.94 -26.90 8.94
C ASP A 156 5.10 -25.65 8.58
N LEU A 157 5.67 -24.73 7.82
CA LEU A 157 5.09 -23.42 7.42
C LEU A 157 3.66 -23.54 6.86
N GLN A 158 3.31 -24.64 6.19
CA GLN A 158 1.97 -24.89 5.66
C GLN A 158 0.86 -24.93 6.73
N TRP A 159 1.20 -24.97 8.02
CA TRP A 159 0.27 -24.94 9.15
C TRP A 159 0.20 -23.60 9.86
N LEU A 160 0.92 -22.58 9.34
CA LEU A 160 0.83 -21.24 9.88
C LEU A 160 -0.57 -20.68 9.62
N ASP A 161 -1.14 -20.03 10.63
CA ASP A 161 -2.47 -19.40 10.48
C ASP A 161 -2.44 -18.26 9.45
N PRO A 162 -3.54 -18.01 8.70
CA PRO A 162 -3.57 -17.01 7.64
C PRO A 162 -3.19 -15.60 8.08
N PRO A 163 -3.68 -15.05 9.22
CA PRO A 163 -3.25 -13.72 9.70
C PRO A 163 -1.75 -13.62 10.00
N SER A 164 -1.14 -14.69 10.54
CA SER A 164 0.32 -14.73 10.76
C SER A 164 1.09 -14.85 9.46
N THR A 165 0.55 -15.59 8.48
CA THR A 165 1.12 -15.70 7.12
C THR A 165 1.14 -14.34 6.44
N ASP A 166 0.02 -13.61 6.43
CA ASP A 166 -0.10 -12.27 5.88
C ASP A 166 0.89 -11.29 6.54
N ALA A 167 0.97 -11.33 7.88
CA ALA A 167 1.90 -10.49 8.64
C ALA A 167 3.36 -10.78 8.29
N LEU A 168 3.71 -12.06 8.14
CA LEU A 168 5.05 -12.48 7.80
C LEU A 168 5.43 -12.08 6.37
N GLU A 169 4.54 -12.29 5.39
CA GLU A 169 4.74 -11.85 4.01
C GLU A 169 4.90 -10.33 3.91
N PHE A 170 4.10 -9.58 4.67
CA PHE A 170 4.23 -8.12 4.77
C PHE A 170 5.62 -7.72 5.25
N VAL A 171 6.13 -8.37 6.31
CA VAL A 171 7.48 -8.14 6.86
C VAL A 171 8.54 -8.45 5.82
N LEU A 172 8.49 -9.64 5.21
CA LEU A 172 9.51 -10.13 4.30
C LEU A 172 9.66 -9.28 3.03
N ARG A 173 8.55 -8.74 2.51
CA ARG A 173 8.57 -7.83 1.34
C ARG A 173 9.20 -6.46 1.64
N ARG A 174 9.34 -6.06 2.92
CA ARG A 174 9.81 -4.73 3.36
C ARG A 174 11.15 -4.73 4.07
N LEU A 175 11.79 -5.88 4.14
CA LEU A 175 13.13 -6.03 4.70
C LEU A 175 14.17 -5.89 3.58
N ASP A 176 14.68 -4.67 3.35
CA ASP A 176 15.72 -4.37 2.38
C ASP A 176 17.02 -4.00 3.11
N GLY A 177 17.99 -4.94 3.10
CA GLY A 177 19.32 -4.68 3.65
C GLY A 177 19.48 -4.90 5.16
N GLU A 178 18.42 -5.30 5.87
CA GLU A 178 18.48 -5.64 7.29
C GLU A 178 19.13 -7.03 7.52
N ASN A 179 19.72 -7.21 8.72
CA ASN A 179 20.32 -8.49 9.14
C ASN A 179 19.24 -9.52 9.52
N VAL A 180 18.30 -9.80 8.61
CA VAL A 180 17.19 -10.73 8.86
C VAL A 180 17.22 -11.86 7.86
N ARG A 181 17.07 -13.09 8.37
CA ARG A 181 17.02 -14.34 7.59
C ARG A 181 15.82 -15.16 7.99
N MET A 182 15.34 -16.01 7.09
CA MET A 182 14.26 -16.93 7.34
C MET A 182 14.69 -18.39 7.10
N ILE A 183 14.34 -19.29 8.02
CA ILE A 183 14.51 -20.74 7.87
C ILE A 183 13.17 -21.41 8.09
N PHE A 184 12.68 -22.13 7.10
CA PHE A 184 11.39 -22.81 7.23
C PHE A 184 11.41 -24.22 6.66
N SER A 185 10.55 -25.08 7.23
CA SER A 185 10.34 -26.40 6.66
C SER A 185 8.99 -26.46 5.94
N LEU A 186 8.96 -27.22 4.84
CA LEU A 186 7.79 -27.41 3.98
C LEU A 186 7.59 -28.88 3.58
N ARG A 187 6.36 -29.25 3.30
CA ARG A 187 6.08 -30.47 2.54
C ARG A 187 6.40 -30.27 1.05
N ALA A 188 6.75 -31.34 0.34
CA ALA A 188 7.11 -31.26 -1.07
C ALA A 188 5.97 -30.78 -2.00
N ASP A 189 4.71 -30.89 -1.56
CA ASP A 189 3.48 -30.49 -2.24
C ASP A 189 2.98 -29.10 -1.81
N ALA A 190 3.63 -28.43 -0.86
CA ALA A 190 3.25 -27.12 -0.36
C ALA A 190 3.95 -25.99 -1.12
N SER A 191 3.28 -24.82 -1.20
CA SER A 191 3.81 -23.62 -1.86
C SER A 191 4.77 -22.83 -0.95
N GLU A 192 5.80 -22.26 -1.54
CA GLU A 192 6.71 -21.32 -0.87
C GLU A 192 6.10 -19.90 -0.80
N PRO A 193 6.50 -19.06 0.18
CA PRO A 193 6.08 -17.67 0.23
C PRO A 193 6.50 -16.92 -1.06
N PRO A 194 5.61 -16.15 -1.68
CA PRO A 194 5.94 -15.43 -2.90
C PRO A 194 6.95 -14.29 -2.64
N GLY A 195 7.84 -14.05 -3.61
CA GLY A 195 8.71 -12.88 -3.62
C GLY A 195 10.01 -12.97 -2.80
N LEU A 196 10.37 -14.16 -2.28
CA LEU A 196 11.65 -14.41 -1.60
C LEU A 196 12.58 -15.21 -2.49
N GLU A 197 13.84 -14.75 -2.62
CA GLU A 197 14.91 -15.58 -3.16
C GLU A 197 15.28 -16.63 -2.11
N THR A 198 14.91 -17.90 -2.38
CA THR A 198 14.96 -18.99 -1.42
C THR A 198 15.96 -20.06 -1.87
N GLU A 199 16.94 -20.37 -1.03
CA GLU A 199 17.73 -21.61 -1.17
C GLU A 199 16.90 -22.81 -0.72
N ARG A 200 17.06 -23.96 -1.41
CA ARG A 200 16.32 -25.19 -1.08
C ARG A 200 17.27 -26.28 -0.65
N ILE A 201 16.92 -26.93 0.46
CA ILE A 201 17.51 -28.21 0.89
C ILE A 201 16.43 -29.28 0.75
N GLU A 202 16.64 -30.21 -0.17
CA GLU A 202 15.76 -31.38 -0.28
C GLU A 202 16.26 -32.48 0.67
N VAL A 203 15.41 -32.79 1.67
CA VAL A 203 15.71 -33.84 2.65
C VAL A 203 15.31 -35.18 2.05
N GLY A 204 16.31 -35.92 1.60
CA GLY A 204 16.14 -37.20 0.95
C GLY A 204 16.07 -38.40 1.93
N PRO A 205 15.95 -39.63 1.39
CA PRO A 205 15.94 -40.86 2.18
C PRO A 205 17.28 -41.11 2.86
N LEU A 206 17.22 -41.75 4.03
CA LEU A 206 18.44 -42.13 4.78
C LEU A 206 19.04 -43.44 4.27
N SER A 207 20.37 -43.51 4.36
CA SER A 207 21.07 -44.79 4.09
C SER A 207 20.75 -45.83 5.14
N VAL A 208 20.93 -47.11 4.77
CA VAL A 208 20.79 -48.28 5.69
C VAL A 208 21.64 -48.09 6.95
N ALA A 209 22.87 -47.57 6.81
CA ALA A 209 23.76 -47.33 7.94
C ALA A 209 23.23 -46.23 8.88
N ALA A 210 22.63 -45.17 8.33
CA ALA A 210 22.00 -44.16 9.13
C ALA A 210 20.76 -44.68 9.85
N LEU A 211 19.91 -45.45 9.15
CA LEU A 211 18.74 -46.10 9.74
C LEU A 211 19.13 -47.05 10.87
N HIS A 212 20.25 -47.83 10.72
CA HIS A 212 20.73 -48.72 11.77
C HIS A 212 21.05 -47.97 13.07
N ARG A 213 21.73 -46.79 12.95
CA ARG A 213 22.04 -45.95 14.12
C ARG A 213 20.79 -45.37 14.76
N ILE A 214 19.85 -44.90 13.95
CA ILE A 214 18.57 -44.33 14.43
C ILE A 214 17.71 -45.38 15.14
N LEU A 215 17.57 -46.58 14.54
CA LEU A 215 16.80 -47.67 15.14
C LEU A 215 17.45 -48.14 16.45
N GLY A 216 18.78 -48.23 16.49
CA GLY A 216 19.54 -48.56 17.70
C GLY A 216 19.32 -47.58 18.84
N GLY A 217 19.34 -46.28 18.52
CA GLY A 217 19.05 -45.21 19.49
C GLY A 217 17.60 -45.15 19.94
N ALA A 218 16.64 -45.33 19.01
CA ALA A 218 15.20 -45.21 19.29
C ALA A 218 14.61 -46.42 20.02
N LEU A 219 15.17 -47.63 19.83
CA LEU A 219 14.61 -48.88 20.34
C LEU A 219 15.55 -49.61 21.35
N GLY A 220 16.71 -49.04 21.62
CA GLY A 220 17.69 -49.61 22.55
C GLY A 220 18.30 -50.94 22.07
N ARG A 221 18.08 -51.37 20.81
CA ARG A 221 18.56 -52.64 20.26
C ARG A 221 18.96 -52.51 18.80
N THR A 222 19.74 -53.47 18.33
CA THR A 222 20.16 -53.58 16.93
C THR A 222 19.41 -54.72 16.22
N PHE A 223 19.17 -54.54 14.92
CA PHE A 223 18.56 -55.57 14.05
C PHE A 223 19.66 -56.25 13.22
N ALA A 224 19.48 -57.58 12.98
CA ALA A 224 20.32 -58.29 12.07
C ALA A 224 20.28 -57.67 10.65
N ARG A 225 21.40 -57.67 9.93
CA ARG A 225 21.54 -57.00 8.63
C ARG A 225 20.45 -57.35 7.60
N PRO A 226 20.00 -58.60 7.46
CA PRO A 226 18.92 -58.98 6.54
C PRO A 226 17.56 -58.32 6.91
N VAL A 227 17.25 -58.23 8.22
CA VAL A 227 16.03 -57.56 8.72
C VAL A 227 16.14 -56.07 8.53
N LEU A 228 17.31 -55.49 8.81
CA LEU A 228 17.57 -54.08 8.62
C LEU A 228 17.40 -53.66 7.14
N ASN A 229 17.95 -54.42 6.19
CA ASN A 229 17.80 -54.15 4.76
C ASN A 229 16.30 -54.15 4.35
N ARG A 230 15.55 -55.12 4.84
CA ARG A 230 14.12 -55.23 4.57
C ARG A 230 13.34 -54.06 5.17
N ILE A 231 13.67 -53.58 6.38
CA ILE A 231 13.09 -52.39 6.98
C ILE A 231 13.41 -51.17 6.12
N ALA A 232 14.68 -51.03 5.66
CA ALA A 232 15.11 -49.93 4.82
C ALA A 232 14.35 -49.92 3.47
N ASP A 233 14.24 -51.05 2.81
CA ASP A 233 13.50 -51.23 1.54
C ASP A 233 11.99 -50.87 1.73
N ALA A 234 11.36 -51.45 2.78
CA ALA A 234 9.95 -51.20 3.07
C ALA A 234 9.62 -49.79 3.52
N SER A 235 10.55 -49.08 4.17
CA SER A 235 10.39 -47.70 4.59
C SER A 235 10.79 -46.68 3.48
N GLY A 236 11.43 -47.17 2.40
CA GLY A 236 12.03 -46.28 1.38
C GLY A 236 13.10 -45.33 1.96
N GLY A 237 13.74 -45.72 3.05
CA GLY A 237 14.74 -44.85 3.74
C GLY A 237 14.09 -43.73 4.60
N ASN A 238 12.77 -43.69 4.75
CA ASN A 238 12.09 -42.74 5.63
C ASN A 238 12.25 -43.17 7.11
N PRO A 239 12.90 -42.37 7.98
CA PRO A 239 13.18 -42.77 9.36
C PRO A 239 11.92 -43.04 10.20
N LEU A 240 10.84 -42.25 10.02
CA LEU A 240 9.59 -42.49 10.76
C LEU A 240 8.95 -43.83 10.39
N HIS A 241 8.89 -44.12 9.09
CA HIS A 241 8.39 -45.40 8.61
C HIS A 241 9.24 -46.54 9.12
N ALA A 242 10.57 -46.40 9.08
CA ALA A 242 11.50 -47.45 9.57
C ALA A 242 11.30 -47.73 11.06
N ILE A 243 11.17 -46.70 11.90
CA ILE A 243 10.92 -46.84 13.34
C ILE A 243 9.58 -47.51 13.60
N GLU A 244 8.51 -47.13 12.89
CA GLU A 244 7.18 -47.73 13.11
C GLU A 244 7.15 -49.21 12.63
N ILE A 245 7.78 -49.55 11.51
CA ILE A 245 7.95 -50.93 11.05
C ILE A 245 8.74 -51.76 12.08
N ALA A 246 9.83 -51.22 12.58
CA ALA A 246 10.66 -51.91 13.56
C ALA A 246 9.92 -52.12 14.90
N ARG A 247 9.14 -51.16 15.38
CA ARG A 247 8.27 -51.31 16.58
C ARG A 247 7.20 -52.37 16.39
N GLU A 248 6.59 -52.42 15.21
CA GLU A 248 5.59 -53.46 14.92
C GLU A 248 6.19 -54.86 14.87
N LEU A 249 7.40 -55.04 14.32
CA LEU A 249 8.15 -56.32 14.39
C LEU A 249 8.43 -56.75 15.84
N GLU A 250 8.78 -55.78 16.72
CA GLU A 250 8.97 -56.09 18.15
C GLU A 250 7.66 -56.59 18.80
N ARG A 251 6.57 -55.90 18.55
CA ARG A 251 5.26 -56.25 19.11
C ARG A 251 4.80 -57.65 18.69
N GLN A 252 5.13 -58.04 17.46
CA GLN A 252 4.78 -59.38 16.92
C GLN A 252 5.77 -60.45 17.35
N GLY A 253 6.85 -60.11 18.01
CA GLY A 253 7.84 -61.08 18.45
C GLY A 253 8.59 -61.77 17.31
N VAL A 254 8.60 -61.16 16.11
CA VAL A 254 9.21 -61.78 14.92
C VAL A 254 10.73 -61.57 14.98
N GLN A 255 11.47 -62.63 15.26
CA GLN A 255 12.94 -62.61 15.26
C GLN A 255 13.53 -63.29 14.00
N ASP A 256 12.72 -63.97 13.17
CA ASP A 256 13.21 -64.73 12.01
C ASP A 256 13.28 -63.86 10.72
N SER A 257 14.38 -64.04 10.00
CA SER A 257 14.72 -63.34 8.76
C SER A 257 13.83 -63.72 7.53
N VAL A 258 12.97 -64.76 7.67
CA VAL A 258 12.22 -65.38 6.57
C VAL A 258 10.72 -65.01 6.58
N ALA A 259 10.17 -64.55 7.71
CA ALA A 259 8.75 -64.16 7.77
C ALA A 259 8.45 -62.89 6.95
N PRO A 260 7.28 -62.78 6.25
CA PRO A 260 6.89 -61.53 5.58
C PRO A 260 6.85 -60.38 6.57
N LEU A 261 7.43 -59.23 6.18
CA LEU A 261 7.26 -58.02 7.00
C LEU A 261 5.79 -57.59 7.01
N PRO A 262 5.24 -57.20 8.14
CA PRO A 262 3.93 -56.58 8.19
C PRO A 262 4.04 -55.18 7.59
N VAL A 263 3.93 -55.08 6.26
CA VAL A 263 3.89 -53.79 5.54
C VAL A 263 2.43 -53.43 5.31
N PRO A 264 1.85 -52.55 6.10
CA PRO A 264 0.52 -52.00 5.83
C PRO A 264 0.59 -51.07 4.61
N ASP A 265 -0.52 -51.03 3.85
CA ASP A 265 -0.67 -50.22 2.63
C ASP A 265 -0.44 -48.68 2.88
N SER A 266 -0.37 -48.21 4.14
CA SER A 266 -0.10 -46.81 4.49
C SER A 266 0.39 -46.64 5.93
N LEU A 267 1.20 -45.62 6.18
CA LEU A 267 1.62 -45.16 7.51
C LEU A 267 0.42 -44.92 8.44
N GLY A 268 -0.68 -44.38 7.91
CA GLY A 268 -1.92 -44.19 8.65
C GLY A 268 -2.53 -45.52 9.22
N ALA A 269 -2.35 -46.65 8.54
CA ALA A 269 -2.79 -47.96 9.04
C ALA A 269 -1.92 -48.43 10.21
N LEU A 270 -0.59 -48.22 10.16
CA LEU A 270 0.32 -48.53 11.26
C LEU A 270 0.01 -47.70 12.51
N VAL A 271 -0.15 -46.38 12.33
CA VAL A 271 -0.50 -45.48 13.43
C VAL A 271 -1.84 -45.88 14.06
N ARG A 272 -2.88 -46.18 13.25
CA ARG A 272 -4.19 -46.67 13.77
C ARG A 272 -4.06 -47.95 14.55
N ALA A 273 -3.27 -48.91 14.09
CA ALA A 273 -3.01 -50.15 14.81
C ALA A 273 -2.37 -49.92 16.18
N ARG A 274 -1.38 -49.03 16.21
CA ARG A 274 -0.67 -48.59 17.42
C ARG A 274 -1.60 -47.89 18.43
N VAL A 275 -2.39 -46.92 17.97
CA VAL A 275 -3.36 -46.21 18.81
C VAL A 275 -4.41 -47.20 19.38
N ARG A 276 -4.88 -48.20 18.57
CA ARG A 276 -5.83 -49.20 19.03
C ARG A 276 -5.25 -50.11 20.12
N ALA A 277 -3.95 -50.33 20.14
CA ALA A 277 -3.27 -51.14 21.14
C ALA A 277 -3.17 -50.47 22.52
N LEU A 278 -3.35 -49.12 22.61
CA LEU A 278 -3.31 -48.40 23.87
C LEU A 278 -4.55 -48.59 24.73
N PRO A 279 -4.47 -48.42 26.07
CA PRO A 279 -5.60 -48.42 26.98
C PRO A 279 -6.69 -47.43 26.55
N ALA A 280 -7.95 -47.75 26.85
CA ALA A 280 -9.08 -46.89 26.51
C ALA A 280 -8.96 -45.46 27.05
N PRO A 281 -8.55 -45.26 28.34
CA PRO A 281 -8.33 -43.89 28.87
C PRO A 281 -7.25 -43.09 28.10
N THR A 282 -6.18 -43.75 27.69
CA THR A 282 -5.11 -43.13 26.88
C THR A 282 -5.60 -42.72 25.50
N ARG A 283 -6.43 -43.57 24.85
CA ARG A 283 -7.02 -43.22 23.54
C ARG A 283 -7.98 -42.05 23.65
N ASP A 284 -8.73 -41.93 24.74
CA ASP A 284 -9.63 -40.81 25.00
C ASP A 284 -8.84 -39.52 25.28
N ALA A 285 -7.75 -39.62 26.04
CA ALA A 285 -6.84 -38.50 26.29
C ALA A 285 -6.17 -38.01 24.98
N LEU A 286 -5.69 -38.93 24.14
CA LEU A 286 -5.13 -38.62 22.83
C LEU A 286 -6.16 -37.95 21.89
N LEU A 287 -7.43 -38.39 21.92
CA LEU A 287 -8.50 -37.75 21.13
C LEU A 287 -8.76 -36.30 21.61
N ARG A 288 -8.71 -36.04 22.94
CA ARG A 288 -8.80 -34.70 23.49
C ARG A 288 -7.60 -33.82 23.01
N VAL A 289 -6.36 -34.36 23.09
CA VAL A 289 -5.17 -33.70 22.56
C VAL A 289 -5.30 -33.38 21.06
N ALA A 290 -5.87 -34.30 20.27
CA ALA A 290 -6.07 -34.10 18.83
C ALA A 290 -7.20 -33.09 18.48
N ALA A 291 -8.13 -32.85 19.41
CA ALA A 291 -9.26 -31.96 19.22
C ALA A 291 -8.95 -30.51 19.68
N LEU A 292 -8.05 -30.33 20.64
CA LEU A 292 -7.66 -29.02 21.20
C LEU A 292 -6.68 -28.31 20.28
N ALA A 293 -6.80 -27.01 20.13
CA ALA A 293 -5.84 -26.16 19.45
C ALA A 293 -4.53 -26.05 20.24
N ARG A 294 -4.61 -25.84 21.53
CA ARG A 294 -3.43 -25.76 22.44
C ARG A 294 -3.60 -26.70 23.64
N PRO A 295 -3.36 -28.00 23.45
CA PRO A 295 -3.51 -28.97 24.52
C PRO A 295 -2.42 -28.78 25.59
N ASP A 296 -2.85 -28.79 26.86
CA ASP A 296 -1.99 -28.74 28.04
C ASP A 296 -2.46 -29.72 29.11
N THR A 297 -1.64 -29.88 30.15
CA THR A 297 -1.92 -30.77 31.30
C THR A 297 -3.03 -30.26 32.23
N GLY A 298 -3.52 -29.03 32.05
CA GLY A 298 -4.70 -28.50 32.75
C GLY A 298 -6.00 -28.94 32.08
N LEU A 299 -5.97 -29.23 30.75
CA LEU A 299 -7.13 -29.64 29.95
C LEU A 299 -7.18 -31.15 29.70
N VAL A 300 -6.03 -31.83 29.82
CA VAL A 300 -5.91 -33.28 29.54
C VAL A 300 -5.21 -33.98 30.72
N ASP A 301 -5.78 -35.06 31.20
CA ASP A 301 -5.23 -35.86 32.31
C ASP A 301 -3.86 -36.45 31.95
N GLN A 302 -2.81 -35.97 32.64
CA GLN A 302 -1.42 -36.39 32.42
C GLN A 302 -1.23 -37.90 32.72
N THR A 303 -1.96 -38.44 33.73
CA THR A 303 -1.83 -39.87 34.03
C THR A 303 -2.39 -40.77 32.95
N ALA A 304 -3.43 -40.30 32.25
CA ALA A 304 -3.99 -41.00 31.08
C ALA A 304 -3.05 -40.93 29.87
N LEU A 305 -2.18 -39.90 29.75
CA LEU A 305 -1.20 -39.76 28.68
C LEU A 305 0.08 -40.59 28.86
N ALA A 306 0.36 -41.08 30.09
CA ALA A 306 1.62 -41.77 30.37
C ALA A 306 1.97 -42.89 29.37
N ALA A 307 1.02 -43.75 29.06
CA ALA A 307 1.23 -44.84 28.06
C ALA A 307 1.44 -44.30 26.63
N ALA A 308 0.89 -43.12 26.30
CA ALA A 308 1.11 -42.47 25.00
C ALA A 308 2.51 -41.80 24.92
N GLU A 309 2.98 -41.26 26.04
CA GLU A 309 4.33 -40.66 26.17
C GLU A 309 5.39 -41.79 26.11
N GLU A 310 5.23 -42.85 26.88
CA GLU A 310 6.06 -44.08 26.77
C GLU A 310 6.09 -44.65 25.34
N ALA A 311 4.92 -44.65 24.68
CA ALA A 311 4.84 -45.01 23.30
C ALA A 311 5.40 -43.95 22.33
N SER A 312 5.94 -42.81 22.79
CA SER A 312 6.47 -41.72 21.98
C SER A 312 5.46 -41.20 20.93
N LEU A 313 4.19 -41.18 21.26
CA LEU A 313 3.13 -40.58 20.42
C LEU A 313 2.94 -39.10 20.76
N VAL A 314 3.12 -38.72 22.03
CA VAL A 314 3.09 -37.36 22.52
C VAL A 314 4.33 -37.03 23.34
N SER A 315 4.61 -35.76 23.50
CA SER A 315 5.62 -35.21 24.41
C SER A 315 4.98 -34.09 25.22
N ILE A 316 5.40 -33.96 26.50
CA ILE A 316 4.96 -32.91 27.40
C ILE A 316 6.18 -32.06 27.74
N ASP A 317 6.11 -30.75 27.46
CA ASP A 317 7.21 -29.85 27.77
C ASP A 317 7.17 -29.34 29.22
N ALA A 318 8.20 -28.57 29.61
CA ALA A 318 8.34 -28.04 30.98
C ALA A 318 7.21 -27.07 31.37
N SER A 319 6.48 -26.51 30.43
CA SER A 319 5.32 -25.64 30.65
C SER A 319 4.00 -26.42 30.78
N GLY A 320 4.02 -27.73 30.59
CA GLY A 320 2.85 -28.58 30.59
C GLY A 320 2.12 -28.68 29.24
N ARG A 321 2.65 -28.09 28.18
CA ARG A 321 2.09 -28.17 26.83
C ARG A 321 2.28 -29.56 26.27
N VAL A 322 1.20 -30.16 25.76
CA VAL A 322 1.18 -31.50 25.18
C VAL A 322 1.25 -31.39 23.68
N ARG A 323 2.18 -32.11 23.04
CA ARG A 323 2.31 -32.13 21.57
C ARG A 323 2.42 -33.56 21.05
N PHE A 324 1.77 -33.83 19.92
CA PHE A 324 2.10 -35.04 19.17
C PHE A 324 3.53 -34.96 18.66
N THR A 325 4.26 -36.07 18.75
CA THR A 325 5.64 -36.16 18.27
C THR A 325 5.70 -36.05 16.74
N HIS A 326 4.58 -36.31 16.06
CA HIS A 326 4.43 -36.09 14.63
C HIS A 326 2.96 -35.70 14.29
N PRO A 327 2.71 -34.74 13.39
CA PRO A 327 1.35 -34.28 13.02
C PRO A 327 0.42 -35.40 12.53
N LEU A 328 0.93 -36.39 11.81
CA LEU A 328 0.13 -37.55 11.35
C LEU A 328 -0.50 -38.35 12.49
N PHE A 329 0.03 -38.27 13.69
CA PHE A 329 -0.58 -38.97 14.82
C PHE A 329 -1.88 -38.28 15.26
N ALA A 330 -1.94 -36.97 15.27
CA ALA A 330 -3.17 -36.24 15.56
C ALA A 330 -4.30 -36.58 14.58
N SER A 331 -4.03 -36.48 13.28
CA SER A 331 -5.00 -36.79 12.22
C SER A 331 -5.47 -38.27 12.29
N ALA A 332 -4.54 -39.20 12.53
CA ALA A 332 -4.86 -40.62 12.62
C ALA A 332 -5.70 -40.95 13.86
N VAL A 333 -5.42 -40.33 15.02
CA VAL A 333 -6.18 -40.50 16.27
C VAL A 333 -7.60 -39.96 16.07
N TYR A 334 -7.74 -38.76 15.51
CA TYR A 334 -9.01 -38.11 15.29
C TYR A 334 -9.89 -38.89 14.28
N ALA A 335 -9.30 -39.31 13.15
CA ALA A 335 -9.98 -40.06 12.12
C ALA A 335 -10.39 -41.50 12.57
N ALA A 336 -9.62 -42.12 13.49
CA ALA A 336 -9.93 -43.44 14.02
C ALA A 336 -11.09 -43.47 15.02
N ALA A 337 -11.46 -42.33 15.60
CA ALA A 337 -12.52 -42.20 16.56
C ALA A 337 -13.93 -42.24 15.88
N ALA A 338 -14.88 -42.96 16.47
CA ALA A 338 -16.26 -42.95 16.02
C ALA A 338 -16.87 -41.52 16.15
N THR A 339 -17.76 -41.16 15.22
CA THR A 339 -18.41 -39.85 15.19
C THR A 339 -19.08 -39.51 16.52
N ALA A 340 -19.80 -40.40 17.15
CA ALA A 340 -20.43 -40.19 18.45
C ALA A 340 -19.38 -39.89 19.55
N ARG A 341 -18.19 -40.54 19.50
CA ARG A 341 -17.13 -40.27 20.48
C ARG A 341 -16.49 -38.93 20.25
N ARG A 342 -16.25 -38.53 18.98
CA ARG A 342 -15.76 -37.18 18.65
C ARG A 342 -16.70 -36.11 19.17
N ARG A 343 -18.02 -36.24 18.92
CA ARG A 343 -19.03 -35.30 19.44
C ARG A 343 -19.00 -35.21 20.97
N ALA A 344 -18.94 -36.33 21.68
CA ALA A 344 -18.87 -36.34 23.12
C ALA A 344 -17.61 -35.61 23.64
N VAL A 345 -16.46 -35.82 23.01
CA VAL A 345 -15.22 -35.10 23.37
C VAL A 345 -15.34 -33.61 23.09
N HIS A 346 -15.92 -33.20 21.97
CA HIS A 346 -16.12 -31.77 21.69
C HIS A 346 -17.11 -31.14 22.69
N ALA A 347 -18.17 -31.81 23.10
CA ALA A 347 -19.09 -31.33 24.13
C ALA A 347 -18.38 -31.14 25.50
N ASP A 348 -17.55 -32.11 25.89
CA ASP A 348 -16.74 -32.01 27.11
C ASP A 348 -15.73 -30.86 27.05
N LEU A 349 -15.06 -30.67 25.90
CA LEU A 349 -14.08 -29.60 25.70
C LEU A 349 -14.73 -28.21 25.69
N ALA A 350 -15.90 -28.07 25.08
CA ALA A 350 -16.66 -26.82 25.09
C ALA A 350 -16.97 -26.33 26.52
N ALA A 351 -17.08 -27.24 27.49
CA ALA A 351 -17.37 -26.92 28.87
C ALA A 351 -16.13 -26.42 29.65
N VAL A 352 -14.90 -26.69 29.19
CA VAL A 352 -13.66 -26.42 29.93
C VAL A 352 -12.71 -25.44 29.22
N VAL A 353 -12.85 -25.27 27.90
CA VAL A 353 -12.02 -24.33 27.13
C VAL A 353 -12.41 -22.89 27.43
N GLY A 354 -11.44 -22.07 27.78
CA GLY A 354 -11.64 -20.66 28.14
C GLY A 354 -11.73 -19.71 26.94
N ASP A 355 -11.11 -20.06 25.81
CA ASP A 355 -11.17 -19.23 24.59
C ASP A 355 -12.55 -19.29 23.93
N PRO A 356 -13.26 -18.15 23.75
CA PRO A 356 -14.62 -18.15 23.20
C PRO A 356 -14.70 -18.65 21.76
N ILE A 357 -13.67 -18.42 20.93
CA ILE A 357 -13.62 -18.84 19.52
C ILE A 357 -13.47 -20.36 19.45
N GLU A 358 -12.53 -20.91 20.21
CA GLU A 358 -12.33 -22.37 20.29
C GLU A 358 -13.53 -23.08 20.91
N ARG A 359 -14.14 -22.47 21.97
CA ARG A 359 -15.37 -23.00 22.58
C ARG A 359 -16.52 -23.08 21.60
N ALA A 360 -16.80 -22.00 20.85
CA ALA A 360 -17.85 -22.00 19.84
C ALA A 360 -17.62 -23.05 18.74
N HIS A 361 -16.39 -23.23 18.30
CA HIS A 361 -16.00 -24.27 17.37
C HIS A 361 -16.30 -25.69 17.92
N HIS A 362 -15.98 -25.92 19.19
CA HIS A 362 -16.29 -27.19 19.83
C HIS A 362 -17.79 -27.43 19.98
N LEU A 363 -18.59 -26.41 20.34
CA LEU A 363 -20.06 -26.51 20.38
C LEU A 363 -20.64 -26.90 19.03
N ALA A 364 -20.17 -26.29 17.92
CA ALA A 364 -20.59 -26.62 16.59
C ALA A 364 -20.31 -28.09 16.20
N LEU A 365 -19.14 -28.61 16.56
CA LEU A 365 -18.73 -29.98 16.28
C LEU A 365 -19.39 -31.00 17.21
N ALA A 366 -19.92 -30.59 18.33
CA ALA A 366 -20.72 -31.41 19.25
C ALA A 366 -22.18 -31.56 18.80
N SER A 367 -22.72 -30.54 18.11
CA SER A 367 -24.14 -30.48 17.71
C SER A 367 -24.49 -31.51 16.64
N ASP A 368 -25.75 -32.06 16.70
CA ASP A 368 -26.26 -33.11 15.81
C ASP A 368 -27.35 -32.63 14.85
N GLY A 369 -27.65 -31.34 14.82
CA GLY A 369 -28.70 -30.75 13.99
C GLY A 369 -28.88 -29.27 14.29
N PRO A 370 -29.98 -28.66 13.85
CA PRO A 370 -30.28 -27.26 14.11
C PRO A 370 -30.25 -26.91 15.61
N ASP A 371 -29.47 -25.91 15.98
CA ASP A 371 -29.25 -25.46 17.36
C ASP A 371 -29.07 -23.92 17.40
N PRO A 372 -30.16 -23.17 17.67
CA PRO A 372 -30.10 -21.71 17.67
C PRO A 372 -29.16 -21.12 18.74
N GLU A 373 -28.95 -21.80 19.87
CA GLU A 373 -28.04 -21.30 20.93
C GLU A 373 -26.59 -21.39 20.45
N VAL A 374 -26.25 -22.53 19.82
CA VAL A 374 -24.90 -22.69 19.24
C VAL A 374 -24.68 -21.75 18.05
N VAL A 375 -25.70 -21.46 17.25
CA VAL A 375 -25.62 -20.45 16.18
C VAL A 375 -25.28 -19.09 16.76
N ALA A 376 -25.96 -18.64 17.83
CA ALA A 376 -25.69 -17.36 18.46
C ALA A 376 -24.27 -17.28 19.05
N GLU A 377 -23.78 -18.38 19.65
CA GLU A 377 -22.38 -18.45 20.15
C GLU A 377 -21.36 -18.37 18.99
N LEU A 378 -21.65 -19.01 17.86
CA LEU A 378 -20.79 -18.94 16.66
C LEU A 378 -20.75 -17.53 16.06
N GLU A 379 -21.86 -16.82 16.01
CA GLU A 379 -21.93 -15.43 15.57
C GLU A 379 -21.15 -14.52 16.51
N SER A 380 -21.33 -14.67 17.81
CA SER A 380 -20.57 -13.91 18.81
C SER A 380 -19.06 -14.15 18.66
N ALA A 381 -18.66 -15.41 18.47
CA ALA A 381 -17.28 -15.78 18.24
C ALA A 381 -16.75 -15.25 16.89
N ALA A 382 -17.57 -15.23 15.82
CA ALA A 382 -17.20 -14.66 14.53
C ALA A 382 -16.97 -13.15 14.62
N HIS A 383 -17.86 -12.42 15.30
CA HIS A 383 -17.67 -10.99 15.59
C HIS A 383 -16.37 -10.74 16.37
N ARG A 384 -16.09 -11.59 17.37
CA ARG A 384 -14.84 -11.50 18.13
C ARG A 384 -13.62 -11.81 17.26
N ALA A 385 -13.66 -12.86 16.44
CA ALA A 385 -12.58 -13.19 15.51
C ALA A 385 -12.31 -12.03 14.57
N ARG A 386 -13.36 -11.42 14.00
CA ARG A 386 -13.23 -10.22 13.18
C ARG A 386 -12.63 -9.05 13.96
N SER A 387 -13.06 -8.83 15.21
CA SER A 387 -12.50 -7.77 16.07
C SER A 387 -11.03 -8.00 16.43
N LEU A 388 -10.54 -9.23 16.33
CA LEU A 388 -9.14 -9.60 16.46
C LEU A 388 -8.37 -9.57 15.12
N GLY A 389 -8.99 -9.11 14.02
CA GLY A 389 -8.35 -9.02 12.70
C GLY A 389 -8.25 -10.36 11.96
N ALA A 390 -9.11 -11.32 12.26
CA ALA A 390 -9.14 -12.64 11.63
C ALA A 390 -10.45 -12.93 10.89
N PRO A 391 -10.77 -12.23 9.77
CA PRO A 391 -12.00 -12.42 9.03
C PRO A 391 -12.13 -13.84 8.41
N ASP A 392 -11.03 -14.54 8.11
CA ASP A 392 -11.07 -15.93 7.65
C ASP A 392 -11.62 -16.87 8.72
N THR A 393 -11.18 -16.67 9.97
CA THR A 393 -11.71 -17.41 11.13
C THR A 393 -13.19 -17.09 11.33
N ALA A 394 -13.58 -15.80 11.22
CA ALA A 394 -14.96 -15.38 11.30
C ALA A 394 -15.82 -16.04 10.20
N ALA A 395 -15.37 -15.99 8.94
CA ALA A 395 -16.04 -16.70 7.83
C ALA A 395 -16.19 -18.19 8.09
N SER A 396 -15.16 -18.85 8.62
CA SER A 396 -15.21 -20.28 8.97
C SER A 396 -16.23 -20.61 10.07
N LEU A 397 -16.39 -19.72 11.06
CA LEU A 397 -17.38 -19.88 12.14
C LEU A 397 -18.81 -19.71 11.60
N ILE A 398 -19.06 -18.73 10.71
CA ILE A 398 -20.38 -18.57 10.08
C ILE A 398 -20.68 -19.74 9.10
N ASP A 399 -19.67 -20.28 8.40
CA ASP A 399 -19.83 -21.51 7.62
C ASP A 399 -20.31 -22.69 8.52
N LEU A 400 -19.83 -22.79 9.75
CA LEU A 400 -20.31 -23.79 10.71
C LEU A 400 -21.73 -23.48 11.18
N ALA A 401 -22.07 -22.21 11.45
CA ALA A 401 -23.41 -21.78 11.83
C ALA A 401 -24.46 -22.15 10.74
N LEU A 402 -24.11 -21.92 9.47
CA LEU A 402 -24.96 -22.28 8.33
C LEU A 402 -25.33 -23.77 8.25
N ARG A 403 -24.51 -24.68 8.80
CA ARG A 403 -24.81 -26.11 8.89
C ARG A 403 -25.85 -26.44 9.98
N LEU A 404 -26.06 -25.51 10.92
CA LEU A 404 -26.93 -25.69 12.08
C LEU A 404 -28.28 -24.97 11.92
N VAL A 405 -28.57 -24.37 10.76
CA VAL A 405 -29.84 -23.74 10.44
C VAL A 405 -30.51 -24.45 9.27
N PRO A 406 -31.87 -24.43 9.19
CA PRO A 406 -32.55 -24.99 8.04
C PRO A 406 -32.16 -24.28 6.73
N PRO A 407 -31.86 -25.03 5.66
CA PRO A 407 -31.56 -24.42 4.36
C PRO A 407 -32.70 -23.53 3.87
N ALA A 408 -32.40 -22.42 3.23
CA ALA A 408 -33.33 -21.44 2.69
C ALA A 408 -34.25 -20.74 3.72
N SER A 409 -34.01 -20.89 5.02
CA SER A 409 -34.66 -20.06 6.06
C SER A 409 -34.20 -18.60 5.99
N GLU A 410 -34.97 -17.66 6.56
CA GLU A 410 -34.56 -16.28 6.68
C GLU A 410 -33.25 -16.14 7.48
N GLU A 411 -33.05 -17.00 8.48
CA GLU A 411 -31.82 -17.09 9.26
C GLU A 411 -30.63 -17.52 8.40
N SER A 412 -30.84 -18.54 7.52
CA SER A 412 -29.80 -18.95 6.55
C SER A 412 -29.40 -17.80 5.62
N LYS A 413 -30.36 -17.03 5.11
CA LYS A 413 -30.06 -15.87 4.23
C LYS A 413 -29.28 -14.80 4.98
N ARG A 414 -29.64 -14.51 6.24
CA ARG A 414 -28.95 -13.55 7.10
C ARG A 414 -27.49 -13.98 7.35
N LEU A 415 -27.27 -15.24 7.70
CA LEU A 415 -25.93 -15.79 7.90
C LEU A 415 -25.09 -15.84 6.60
N GLN A 416 -25.73 -16.13 5.47
CA GLN A 416 -25.04 -16.07 4.17
C GLN A 416 -24.57 -14.67 3.84
N LEU A 417 -25.37 -13.64 4.13
CA LEU A 417 -24.97 -12.24 3.95
C LEU A 417 -23.79 -11.89 4.87
N GLU A 418 -23.83 -12.29 6.13
CA GLU A 418 -22.75 -12.09 7.08
C GLU A 418 -21.47 -12.83 6.66
N LEU A 419 -21.61 -14.07 6.13
CA LEU A 419 -20.49 -14.80 5.53
C LEU A 419 -19.85 -14.01 4.37
N ALA A 420 -20.67 -13.46 3.47
CA ALA A 420 -20.17 -12.69 2.34
C ALA A 420 -19.40 -11.44 2.80
N GLU A 421 -19.86 -10.75 3.85
CA GLU A 421 -19.16 -9.62 4.45
C GLU A 421 -17.80 -10.05 5.04
N HIS A 422 -17.73 -11.19 5.75
CA HIS A 422 -16.47 -11.71 6.28
C HIS A 422 -15.49 -12.13 5.17
N LEU A 423 -16.00 -12.75 4.10
CA LEU A 423 -15.20 -13.13 2.92
C LEU A 423 -14.63 -11.91 2.20
N TYR A 424 -15.39 -10.81 2.10
CA TYR A 424 -14.89 -9.53 1.57
C TYR A 424 -13.67 -9.04 2.35
N PHE A 425 -13.78 -9.01 3.69
CA PHE A 425 -12.65 -8.60 4.54
C PHE A 425 -11.48 -9.61 4.55
N ALA A 426 -11.75 -10.88 4.21
CA ALA A 426 -10.73 -11.89 3.99
C ALA A 426 -10.10 -11.82 2.60
N SER A 427 -10.53 -10.88 1.75
CA SER A 427 -10.10 -10.72 0.35
C SER A 427 -10.48 -11.90 -0.57
N ASP A 428 -11.41 -12.76 -0.14
CA ASP A 428 -11.99 -13.81 -1.00
C ASP A 428 -13.19 -13.24 -1.79
N PHE A 429 -12.89 -12.31 -2.70
CA PHE A 429 -13.89 -11.58 -3.49
C PHE A 429 -14.70 -12.51 -4.41
N ALA A 430 -14.07 -13.56 -4.92
CA ALA A 430 -14.75 -14.49 -5.83
C ALA A 430 -15.87 -15.26 -5.13
N ARG A 431 -15.61 -15.80 -3.94
CA ARG A 431 -16.58 -16.52 -3.13
C ARG A 431 -17.65 -15.58 -2.57
N ALA A 432 -17.25 -14.38 -2.10
CA ALA A 432 -18.17 -13.35 -1.64
C ALA A 432 -19.16 -12.95 -2.73
N ARG A 433 -18.69 -12.68 -3.94
CA ARG A 433 -19.53 -12.34 -5.11
C ARG A 433 -20.54 -13.42 -5.42
N ALA A 434 -20.09 -14.66 -5.58
CA ALA A 434 -20.97 -15.79 -5.93
C ALA A 434 -22.10 -15.94 -4.91
N LEU A 435 -21.78 -15.81 -3.62
CA LEU A 435 -22.75 -15.89 -2.54
C LEU A 435 -23.75 -14.72 -2.56
N LEU A 436 -23.29 -13.49 -2.79
CA LEU A 436 -24.14 -12.30 -2.89
C LEU A 436 -25.11 -12.39 -4.09
N GLU A 437 -24.63 -12.86 -5.24
CA GLU A 437 -25.46 -13.05 -6.44
C GLU A 437 -26.55 -14.12 -6.20
N GLU A 438 -26.22 -15.20 -5.49
CA GLU A 438 -27.18 -16.24 -5.07
C GLU A 438 -28.24 -15.68 -4.12
N ILE A 439 -27.83 -14.93 -3.10
CA ILE A 439 -28.74 -14.31 -2.13
C ILE A 439 -29.67 -13.31 -2.82
N LEU A 440 -29.14 -12.44 -3.68
CA LEU A 440 -29.90 -11.41 -4.39
C LEU A 440 -31.01 -11.99 -5.28
N ALA A 441 -30.81 -13.21 -5.84
CA ALA A 441 -31.83 -13.90 -6.60
C ALA A 441 -33.05 -14.33 -5.75
N THR A 442 -32.91 -14.39 -4.42
CA THR A 442 -33.96 -14.81 -3.48
C THR A 442 -34.60 -13.67 -2.69
N LEU A 443 -33.93 -12.48 -2.63
CA LEU A 443 -34.41 -11.34 -1.89
C LEU A 443 -35.16 -10.37 -2.81
N ALA A 444 -36.39 -10.03 -2.49
CA ALA A 444 -37.19 -9.09 -3.29
C ALA A 444 -36.90 -7.63 -2.95
N THR A 445 -37.01 -7.24 -1.67
CA THR A 445 -36.80 -5.88 -1.14
C THR A 445 -36.30 -5.95 0.30
N GLY A 446 -36.02 -4.79 0.90
CA GLY A 446 -35.70 -4.68 2.32
C GLY A 446 -34.20 -4.53 2.61
N ASP A 447 -33.88 -4.32 3.88
CA ASP A 447 -32.50 -4.04 4.32
C ASP A 447 -31.50 -5.15 4.01
N GLN A 448 -31.92 -6.42 4.00
CA GLN A 448 -31.03 -7.53 3.61
C GLN A 448 -30.61 -7.42 2.14
N ARG A 449 -31.58 -7.11 1.22
CA ARG A 449 -31.26 -6.86 -0.19
C ARG A 449 -30.37 -5.66 -0.35
N SER A 450 -30.68 -4.58 0.36
CA SER A 450 -29.88 -3.35 0.37
C SER A 450 -28.43 -3.61 0.80
N ARG A 451 -28.21 -4.36 1.89
CA ARG A 451 -26.87 -4.74 2.36
C ARG A 451 -26.14 -5.62 1.35
N ALA A 452 -26.83 -6.58 0.74
CA ALA A 452 -26.22 -7.46 -0.26
C ALA A 452 -25.79 -6.68 -1.52
N LEU A 453 -26.60 -5.74 -1.99
CA LEU A 453 -26.28 -4.84 -3.11
C LEU A 453 -25.10 -3.90 -2.77
N ALA A 454 -25.06 -3.36 -1.55
CA ALA A 454 -23.97 -2.53 -1.07
C ALA A 454 -22.64 -3.31 -1.03
N ALA A 455 -22.65 -4.52 -0.47
CA ALA A 455 -21.47 -5.38 -0.44
C ALA A 455 -20.99 -5.77 -1.86
N LEU A 456 -21.92 -6.01 -2.79
CA LEU A 456 -21.58 -6.28 -4.19
C LEU A 456 -21.02 -5.02 -4.88
N ALA A 457 -21.52 -3.85 -4.55
CA ALA A 457 -21.01 -2.57 -5.06
C ALA A 457 -19.56 -2.32 -4.61
N ASP A 458 -19.22 -2.65 -3.35
CA ASP A 458 -17.84 -2.56 -2.85
C ASP A 458 -16.87 -3.46 -3.65
N ILE A 459 -17.31 -4.67 -4.00
CA ILE A 459 -16.54 -5.58 -4.85
C ILE A 459 -16.44 -5.03 -6.29
N ASP A 460 -17.54 -4.52 -6.86
CA ASP A 460 -17.58 -4.01 -8.23
C ASP A 460 -16.78 -2.70 -8.41
N TYR A 461 -16.64 -1.91 -7.37
CA TYR A 461 -15.78 -0.72 -7.37
C TYR A 461 -14.36 -1.05 -7.84
N TRP A 462 -13.77 -2.11 -7.29
CA TRP A 462 -12.41 -2.53 -7.63
C TRP A 462 -12.29 -3.27 -8.98
N HIS A 463 -13.36 -3.93 -9.42
CA HIS A 463 -13.32 -4.79 -10.61
C HIS A 463 -13.95 -4.17 -11.87
N LYS A 464 -14.98 -3.34 -11.71
CA LYS A 464 -15.76 -2.76 -12.81
C LYS A 464 -15.79 -1.23 -12.81
N GLY A 465 -15.22 -0.60 -11.76
CA GLY A 465 -15.12 0.84 -11.62
C GLY A 465 -16.34 1.51 -10.98
N GLU A 466 -16.20 2.81 -10.77
CA GLU A 466 -17.09 3.66 -9.99
C GLU A 466 -18.54 3.71 -10.51
N SER A 467 -18.73 3.75 -11.81
CA SER A 467 -20.07 3.81 -12.43
C SER A 467 -20.91 2.57 -12.15
N ALA A 468 -20.29 1.37 -12.17
CA ALA A 468 -20.97 0.13 -11.85
C ALA A 468 -21.35 0.07 -10.36
N ALA A 469 -20.42 0.45 -9.48
CA ALA A 469 -20.65 0.51 -8.04
C ALA A 469 -21.77 1.52 -7.69
N ALA A 470 -21.76 2.71 -8.28
CA ALA A 470 -22.80 3.72 -8.07
C ALA A 470 -24.19 3.23 -8.51
N GLY A 471 -24.27 2.46 -9.61
CA GLY A 471 -25.52 1.84 -10.07
C GLY A 471 -26.12 0.87 -9.06
N LEU A 472 -25.31 -0.05 -8.53
CA LEU A 472 -25.73 -1.01 -7.49
C LEU A 472 -26.10 -0.30 -6.19
N MET A 473 -25.33 0.73 -5.81
CA MET A 473 -25.59 1.49 -4.59
C MET A 473 -26.91 2.27 -4.67
N LYS A 474 -27.28 2.79 -5.84
CA LYS A 474 -28.57 3.42 -6.05
C LYS A 474 -29.70 2.42 -5.86
N GLU A 475 -29.58 1.21 -6.41
CA GLU A 475 -30.55 0.13 -6.16
C GLU A 475 -30.62 -0.24 -4.67
N ALA A 476 -29.45 -0.23 -3.96
CA ALA A 476 -29.42 -0.48 -2.52
C ALA A 476 -30.16 0.59 -1.71
N VAL A 477 -30.04 1.87 -2.09
CA VAL A 477 -30.83 2.98 -1.49
C VAL A 477 -32.32 2.77 -1.69
N ASP A 478 -32.74 2.42 -2.91
CA ASP A 478 -34.15 2.23 -3.26
C ASP A 478 -34.80 1.04 -2.51
N CYS A 479 -34.00 0.02 -2.19
CA CYS A 479 -34.45 -1.18 -1.47
C CYS A 479 -34.46 -1.05 0.05
N SER A 480 -33.78 -0.04 0.63
CA SER A 480 -33.62 0.08 2.07
C SER A 480 -34.88 0.50 2.81
N ASP A 481 -35.23 -0.24 3.89
CA ASP A 481 -36.39 0.06 4.74
C ASP A 481 -36.02 0.95 5.93
N SER A 482 -34.85 0.73 6.56
CA SER A 482 -34.39 1.50 7.72
C SER A 482 -33.68 2.80 7.31
N LEU A 483 -33.88 3.86 8.10
CA LEU A 483 -33.24 5.15 7.88
C LEU A 483 -31.71 5.04 7.92
N LEU A 484 -31.17 4.25 8.85
CA LEU A 484 -29.74 4.08 9.03
C LEU A 484 -29.09 3.36 7.85
N GLN A 485 -29.70 2.27 7.36
CA GLN A 485 -29.20 1.55 6.19
C GLN A 485 -29.26 2.45 4.94
N ARG A 486 -30.34 3.21 4.77
CA ARG A 486 -30.46 4.19 3.69
C ARG A 486 -29.40 5.27 3.75
N ALA A 487 -29.13 5.83 4.95
CA ALA A 487 -28.07 6.81 5.15
C ALA A 487 -26.67 6.27 4.81
N ARG A 488 -26.38 5.02 5.18
CA ARG A 488 -25.12 4.32 4.81
C ARG A 488 -24.99 4.20 3.30
N CYS A 489 -26.02 3.69 2.63
CA CYS A 489 -26.01 3.54 1.16
C CYS A 489 -25.88 4.89 0.45
N LEU A 490 -26.53 5.94 0.95
CA LEU A 490 -26.42 7.31 0.41
C LEU A 490 -25.02 7.89 0.58
N ALA A 491 -24.40 7.74 1.75
CA ALA A 491 -23.01 8.19 1.99
C ALA A 491 -22.02 7.47 1.07
N GLN A 492 -22.21 6.16 0.88
CA GLN A 492 -21.40 5.34 -0.02
C GLN A 492 -21.64 5.71 -1.50
N LEU A 493 -22.91 5.93 -1.90
CA LEU A 493 -23.27 6.43 -3.23
C LEU A 493 -22.59 7.76 -3.53
N ALA A 494 -22.57 8.69 -2.56
CA ALA A 494 -21.89 9.98 -2.70
C ALA A 494 -20.37 9.81 -2.91
N MET A 495 -19.77 8.77 -2.34
CA MET A 495 -18.38 8.45 -2.57
C MET A 495 -18.14 7.94 -3.99
N TYR A 496 -18.89 6.94 -4.45
CA TYR A 496 -18.75 6.33 -5.78
C TYR A 496 -19.15 7.27 -6.94
N ALA A 497 -20.17 8.10 -6.74
CA ALA A 497 -20.58 9.10 -7.73
C ALA A 497 -19.62 10.31 -7.81
N GLY A 498 -18.69 10.44 -6.87
CA GLY A 498 -17.91 11.66 -6.67
C GLY A 498 -16.89 12.01 -7.76
N THR A 499 -16.71 11.15 -8.77
CA THR A 499 -15.89 11.42 -9.96
C THR A 499 -16.68 11.14 -11.26
N VAL A 500 -17.89 10.58 -11.15
CA VAL A 500 -18.75 10.23 -12.30
C VAL A 500 -19.91 11.19 -12.47
N ASP A 501 -20.55 11.58 -11.37
CA ASP A 501 -21.72 12.48 -11.34
C ASP A 501 -21.73 13.28 -10.03
N LEU A 502 -21.11 14.45 -10.05
CA LEU A 502 -20.99 15.31 -8.86
C LEU A 502 -22.32 15.82 -8.32
N GLU A 503 -23.33 16.04 -9.17
CA GLU A 503 -24.66 16.45 -8.72
C GLU A 503 -25.36 15.29 -7.97
N GLN A 504 -25.22 14.05 -8.47
CA GLN A 504 -25.71 12.87 -7.76
C GLN A 504 -24.98 12.71 -6.41
N ALA A 505 -23.63 12.86 -6.39
CA ALA A 505 -22.83 12.79 -5.17
C ALA A 505 -23.29 13.81 -4.13
N ARG A 506 -23.52 15.08 -4.54
CA ARG A 506 -24.02 16.15 -3.68
C ARG A 506 -25.39 15.81 -3.10
N ASN A 507 -26.33 15.38 -3.96
CA ASN A 507 -27.69 15.08 -3.55
C ASN A 507 -27.73 13.89 -2.59
N ALA A 508 -26.96 12.85 -2.87
CA ALA A 508 -26.83 11.68 -1.98
C ALA A 508 -26.21 12.05 -0.62
N ALA A 509 -25.11 12.82 -0.62
CA ALA A 509 -24.47 13.30 0.61
C ALA A 509 -25.42 14.19 1.43
N GLY A 510 -26.16 15.11 0.79
CA GLY A 510 -27.16 15.95 1.43
C GLY A 510 -28.27 15.14 2.10
N ALA A 511 -28.84 14.17 1.37
CA ALA A 511 -29.87 13.28 1.90
C ALA A 511 -29.36 12.41 3.05
N ALA A 512 -28.11 11.93 2.97
CA ALA A 512 -27.48 11.19 4.08
C ALA A 512 -27.35 12.06 5.34
N CYS A 513 -26.89 13.31 5.20
CA CYS A 513 -26.80 14.26 6.31
C CYS A 513 -28.16 14.55 6.94
N GLU A 514 -29.21 14.75 6.12
CA GLU A 514 -30.58 14.98 6.60
C GLU A 514 -31.11 13.78 7.42
N LEU A 515 -30.88 12.55 6.95
CA LEU A 515 -31.30 11.34 7.66
C LEU A 515 -30.53 11.11 8.97
N LEU A 516 -29.30 11.61 9.07
CA LEU A 516 -28.47 11.48 10.27
C LEU A 516 -28.66 12.65 11.25
N GLU A 517 -29.45 13.66 10.93
CA GLU A 517 -29.72 14.77 11.82
C GLU A 517 -30.33 14.28 13.14
N GLY A 518 -29.69 14.59 14.27
CA GLY A 518 -30.05 14.11 15.61
C GLY A 518 -29.54 12.71 15.96
N HIS A 519 -28.93 11.97 15.03
CA HIS A 519 -28.33 10.65 15.25
C HIS A 519 -26.79 10.63 15.12
N GLU A 520 -26.17 11.80 14.95
CA GLU A 520 -24.72 11.92 14.66
C GLU A 520 -23.86 11.42 15.82
N ALA A 521 -24.33 11.54 17.06
CA ALA A 521 -23.63 11.04 18.24
C ALA A 521 -23.64 9.49 18.35
N ASP A 522 -24.67 8.86 17.75
CA ASP A 522 -24.82 7.40 17.73
C ASP A 522 -24.00 6.78 16.60
N GLU A 523 -23.84 7.49 15.47
CA GLU A 523 -23.12 7.04 14.25
C GLU A 523 -22.11 8.10 13.77
N PRO A 524 -21.11 8.47 14.60
CA PRO A 524 -20.22 9.61 14.31
C PRO A 524 -19.36 9.39 13.07
N ALA A 525 -18.87 8.17 12.81
CA ALA A 525 -18.07 7.86 11.62
C ALA A 525 -18.89 8.02 10.33
N LEU A 526 -20.13 7.57 10.32
CA LEU A 526 -21.02 7.68 9.17
C LEU A 526 -21.41 9.15 8.90
N ALA A 527 -21.70 9.90 9.96
CA ALA A 527 -22.00 11.33 9.86
C ALA A 527 -20.79 12.14 9.33
N ALA A 528 -19.57 11.81 9.81
CA ALA A 528 -18.34 12.40 9.29
C ALA A 528 -18.16 12.11 7.79
N ALA A 529 -18.38 10.87 7.37
CA ALA A 529 -18.26 10.48 5.96
C ALA A 529 -19.28 11.21 5.08
N ALA A 530 -20.54 11.31 5.50
CA ALA A 530 -21.60 12.01 4.77
C ALA A 530 -21.29 13.52 4.63
N LEU A 531 -20.90 14.17 5.74
CA LEU A 531 -20.50 15.59 5.73
C LEU A 531 -19.27 15.81 4.83
N GLY A 532 -18.26 14.96 4.93
CA GLY A 532 -17.06 15.05 4.09
C GLY A 532 -17.38 14.89 2.60
N ALA A 533 -18.26 13.97 2.24
CA ALA A 533 -18.71 13.79 0.86
C ALA A 533 -19.46 15.03 0.35
N ARG A 534 -20.28 15.67 1.20
CA ARG A 534 -20.98 16.92 0.87
C ARG A 534 -20.02 18.07 0.64
N VAL A 535 -19.06 18.30 1.55
CA VAL A 535 -18.05 19.36 1.41
C VAL A 535 -17.27 19.19 0.10
N ARG A 536 -16.87 17.95 -0.22
CA ARG A 536 -16.16 17.67 -1.47
C ARG A 536 -17.01 17.98 -2.70
N ALA A 537 -18.25 17.52 -2.74
CA ALA A 537 -19.14 17.73 -3.88
C ALA A 537 -19.45 19.23 -4.10
N GLU A 538 -19.73 19.99 -3.04
CA GLU A 538 -19.95 21.44 -3.10
C GLU A 538 -18.71 22.18 -3.62
N LEU A 539 -17.52 21.83 -3.13
CA LEU A 539 -16.27 22.44 -3.59
C LEU A 539 -16.03 22.16 -5.08
N PHE A 540 -16.20 20.90 -5.51
CA PHE A 540 -15.90 20.47 -6.88
C PHE A 540 -16.91 21.03 -7.89
N LEU A 541 -18.18 21.19 -7.49
CA LEU A 541 -19.20 21.89 -8.27
C LEU A 541 -19.01 23.42 -8.29
N GLY A 542 -17.99 23.92 -7.59
CA GLY A 542 -17.66 25.34 -7.54
C GLY A 542 -18.66 26.16 -6.72
N HIS A 543 -19.26 25.56 -5.69
CA HIS A 543 -20.13 26.27 -4.74
C HIS A 543 -19.36 26.93 -3.59
N GLY A 544 -18.05 26.62 -3.47
CA GLY A 544 -17.16 27.10 -2.43
C GLY A 544 -16.86 26.05 -1.37
N TYR A 545 -16.01 26.41 -0.42
CA TYR A 545 -15.58 25.55 0.69
C TYR A 545 -16.36 25.88 1.96
N ASP A 546 -17.06 24.88 2.50
CA ASP A 546 -17.78 25.02 3.77
C ASP A 546 -16.87 24.56 4.93
N ALA A 547 -16.12 25.50 5.49
CA ALA A 547 -15.21 25.26 6.61
C ALA A 547 -15.94 24.70 7.85
N SER A 548 -17.16 25.20 8.14
CA SER A 548 -17.94 24.77 9.31
C SER A 548 -18.32 23.28 9.23
N SER A 549 -18.77 22.83 8.05
CA SER A 549 -19.07 21.41 7.81
C SER A 549 -17.81 20.55 7.83
N ALA A 550 -16.69 21.05 7.33
CA ALA A 550 -15.41 20.35 7.34
C ALA A 550 -14.88 20.16 8.78
N ASP A 551 -14.91 21.21 9.61
CA ASP A 551 -14.52 21.14 11.03
C ASP A 551 -15.43 20.19 11.81
N ARG A 552 -16.74 20.22 11.53
CA ARG A 552 -17.70 19.29 12.16
C ARG A 552 -17.43 17.84 11.76
N ALA A 553 -17.13 17.60 10.48
CA ALA A 553 -16.77 16.26 10.01
C ALA A 553 -15.52 15.73 10.73
N GLN A 554 -14.49 16.58 10.93
CA GLN A 554 -13.30 16.22 11.68
C GLN A 554 -13.62 15.92 13.16
N ALA A 555 -14.43 16.74 13.80
CA ALA A 555 -14.81 16.52 15.20
C ALA A 555 -15.59 15.22 15.40
N LEU A 556 -16.48 14.86 14.46
CA LEU A 556 -17.22 13.60 14.48
C LEU A 556 -16.29 12.39 14.23
N GLU A 557 -15.35 12.51 13.31
CA GLU A 557 -14.36 11.45 13.07
C GLU A 557 -13.51 11.17 14.30
N LEU A 558 -13.05 12.23 15.01
CA LEU A 558 -12.28 12.10 16.25
C LEU A 558 -13.11 11.52 17.41
N ALA A 559 -14.42 11.68 17.39
CA ALA A 559 -15.33 11.11 18.40
C ALA A 559 -15.68 9.64 18.12
N ALA A 560 -15.40 9.14 16.92
CA ALA A 560 -15.72 7.76 16.56
C ALA A 560 -14.80 6.76 17.30
N PRO A 561 -15.36 5.69 17.91
CA PRO A 561 -14.58 4.73 18.70
C PRO A 561 -13.60 3.90 17.85
N SER A 562 -13.89 3.74 16.57
CA SER A 562 -13.02 3.09 15.61
C SER A 562 -13.34 3.58 14.19
N LEU A 563 -12.32 3.65 13.33
CA LEU A 563 -12.48 4.01 11.92
C LEU A 563 -11.98 2.82 11.08
N PRO A 564 -12.90 1.97 10.58
CA PRO A 564 -12.52 0.84 9.72
C PRO A 564 -12.20 1.28 8.28
N VAL A 565 -11.68 2.50 8.11
CA VAL A 565 -11.41 3.13 6.81
C VAL A 565 -9.91 3.44 6.72
N ALA A 566 -9.32 3.16 5.55
CA ALA A 566 -7.94 3.55 5.24
C ALA A 566 -7.71 5.06 5.47
N VAL A 567 -6.49 5.46 5.80
CA VAL A 567 -6.20 6.85 6.19
C VAL A 567 -6.53 7.84 5.07
N ASP A 568 -6.31 7.48 3.81
CA ASP A 568 -6.69 8.30 2.64
C ASP A 568 -8.21 8.40 2.41
N GLY A 569 -9.00 7.59 3.10
CA GLY A 569 -10.45 7.71 3.19
C GLY A 569 -10.96 8.65 4.30
N ARG A 570 -10.10 9.00 5.29
CA ARG A 570 -10.45 9.78 6.47
C ARG A 570 -10.54 11.28 6.21
N VAL A 571 -11.25 11.96 7.10
CA VAL A 571 -11.44 13.42 7.01
C VAL A 571 -10.11 14.17 7.13
N VAL A 572 -9.16 13.71 7.95
CA VAL A 572 -7.84 14.34 8.09
C VAL A 572 -7.11 14.46 6.74
N PHE A 573 -7.09 13.39 5.93
CA PHE A 573 -6.51 13.43 4.59
C PHE A 573 -7.31 14.32 3.63
N LYS A 574 -8.64 14.20 3.66
CA LYS A 574 -9.53 15.03 2.83
C LYS A 574 -9.40 16.51 3.14
N LEU A 575 -9.22 16.88 4.41
CA LEU A 575 -8.92 18.25 4.81
C LEU A 575 -7.63 18.76 4.15
N GLY A 576 -6.56 17.98 4.15
CA GLY A 576 -5.34 18.33 3.43
C GLY A 576 -5.59 18.62 1.94
N GLN A 577 -6.44 17.81 1.29
CA GLN A 577 -6.84 18.05 -0.10
C GLN A 577 -7.68 19.31 -0.27
N TRP A 578 -8.69 19.55 0.55
CA TRP A 578 -9.60 20.70 0.42
C TRP A 578 -8.87 22.02 0.70
N LEU A 579 -8.05 22.08 1.75
CA LEU A 579 -7.23 23.25 2.10
C LEU A 579 -6.28 23.63 0.96
N ARG A 580 -5.66 22.65 0.33
CA ARG A 580 -4.85 22.86 -0.87
C ARG A 580 -5.63 23.54 -2.01
N TYR A 581 -6.88 23.14 -2.26
CA TYR A 581 -7.69 23.71 -3.34
C TYR A 581 -8.11 25.16 -3.08
N ILE A 582 -8.18 25.59 -1.82
CA ILE A 582 -8.50 26.97 -1.42
C ILE A 582 -7.27 27.82 -1.10
N ASP A 583 -6.08 27.35 -1.48
CA ASP A 583 -4.77 28.01 -1.32
C ASP A 583 -4.24 28.13 0.11
N ASP A 584 -4.85 27.44 1.09
CA ASP A 584 -4.25 27.26 2.43
C ASP A 584 -3.22 26.12 2.38
N LEU A 585 -2.03 26.45 1.83
CA LEU A 585 -0.97 25.45 1.64
C LEU A 585 -0.34 25.02 2.96
N ASP A 586 -0.28 25.89 3.97
CA ASP A 586 0.28 25.57 5.29
C ASP A 586 -0.67 24.65 6.07
N GLY A 587 -1.97 24.96 6.06
CA GLY A 587 -2.99 24.07 6.62
C GLY A 587 -3.03 22.72 5.92
N ALA A 588 -2.91 22.71 4.58
CA ALA A 588 -2.87 21.48 3.79
C ALA A 588 -1.65 20.61 4.16
N ARG A 589 -0.45 21.20 4.27
CA ARG A 589 0.78 20.52 4.70
C ARG A 589 0.60 19.87 6.06
N ALA A 590 0.15 20.65 7.06
CA ALA A 590 -0.05 20.14 8.41
C ALA A 590 -1.00 18.94 8.48
N LYS A 591 -2.10 18.96 7.71
CA LYS A 591 -3.07 17.85 7.67
C LYS A 591 -2.56 16.63 6.90
N LEU A 592 -1.78 16.82 5.84
CA LEU A 592 -1.16 15.73 5.11
C LEU A 592 -0.02 15.08 5.90
N ASP A 593 0.75 15.84 6.67
CA ASP A 593 1.77 15.32 7.58
C ASP A 593 1.13 14.51 8.73
N GLU A 594 0.01 15.00 9.28
CA GLU A 594 -0.78 14.27 10.26
C GLU A 594 -1.30 12.94 9.70
N ALA A 595 -1.82 12.96 8.46
CA ALA A 595 -2.30 11.76 7.78
C ALA A 595 -1.15 10.78 7.46
N GLU A 596 0.01 11.28 7.03
CA GLU A 596 1.20 10.45 6.80
C GLU A 596 1.67 9.76 8.08
N GLN A 597 1.70 10.50 9.19
CA GLN A 597 2.08 9.94 10.48
C GLN A 597 1.09 8.85 10.94
N GLN A 598 -0.23 9.10 10.79
CA GLN A 598 -1.25 8.09 11.09
C GLN A 598 -1.09 6.84 10.22
N ALA A 599 -0.87 7.02 8.90
CA ALA A 599 -0.68 5.90 7.99
C ALA A 599 0.55 5.05 8.36
N ARG A 600 1.65 5.69 8.76
CA ARG A 600 2.86 4.99 9.22
C ARG A 600 2.65 4.27 10.55
N ASP A 601 2.01 4.92 11.51
CA ASP A 601 1.74 4.33 12.83
C ASP A 601 0.80 3.13 12.74
N GLU A 602 -0.14 3.17 11.80
CA GLU A 602 -1.11 2.09 11.55
C GLU A 602 -0.62 1.06 10.52
N GLY A 603 0.52 1.30 9.84
CA GLY A 603 1.03 0.44 8.76
C GLY A 603 0.13 0.46 7.52
N ASP A 604 -0.57 1.57 7.28
CA ASP A 604 -1.42 1.76 6.11
C ASP A 604 -0.62 2.26 4.90
N ASP A 605 0.24 1.37 4.39
CA ASP A 605 1.09 1.68 3.22
C ASP A 605 0.26 1.97 1.96
N ALA A 606 -0.99 1.45 1.88
CA ALA A 606 -1.86 1.70 0.75
C ALA A 606 -2.26 3.18 0.65
N SER A 607 -2.41 3.87 1.77
CA SER A 607 -2.70 5.30 1.81
C SER A 607 -1.47 6.16 1.53
N LEU A 608 -0.24 5.67 1.79
CA LEU A 608 0.98 6.48 1.70
C LEU A 608 1.20 7.06 0.30
N GLY A 609 0.97 6.28 -0.76
CA GLY A 609 1.11 6.76 -2.14
C GLY A 609 0.25 7.99 -2.41
N ASN A 610 -1.04 7.95 -2.05
CA ASN A 610 -1.99 9.05 -2.23
C ASN A 610 -1.67 10.25 -1.34
N ILE A 611 -1.22 10.04 -0.11
CA ILE A 611 -0.83 11.12 0.81
C ILE A 611 0.38 11.86 0.25
N LEU A 612 1.45 11.13 -0.11
CA LEU A 612 2.67 11.68 -0.69
C LEU A 612 2.41 12.41 -2.01
N LEU A 613 1.52 11.90 -2.88
CA LEU A 613 1.08 12.58 -4.09
C LEU A 613 0.52 13.98 -3.77
N ASN A 614 -0.32 14.08 -2.76
CA ASN A 614 -0.89 15.38 -2.37
C ASN A 614 0.16 16.32 -1.75
N GLN A 615 1.14 15.80 -1.01
CA GLN A 615 2.28 16.58 -0.53
C GLN A 615 3.15 17.08 -1.69
N VAL A 616 3.45 16.26 -2.73
CA VAL A 616 4.15 16.70 -3.95
C VAL A 616 3.45 17.89 -4.58
N VAL A 617 2.12 17.88 -4.68
CA VAL A 617 1.37 18.98 -5.27
C VAL A 617 1.44 20.24 -4.41
N VAL A 618 1.28 20.11 -3.08
CA VAL A 618 1.37 21.25 -2.14
C VAL A 618 2.75 21.92 -2.23
N GLU A 619 3.84 21.14 -2.16
CA GLU A 619 5.20 21.69 -2.20
C GLU A 619 5.55 22.26 -3.59
N THR A 620 5.01 21.68 -4.66
CA THR A 620 5.16 22.25 -6.02
C THR A 620 4.50 23.62 -6.12
N TRP A 621 3.28 23.78 -5.57
CA TRP A 621 2.57 25.07 -5.60
C TRP A 621 3.19 26.11 -4.66
N ALA A 622 3.69 25.68 -3.51
CA ALA A 622 4.41 26.53 -2.55
C ALA A 622 5.76 27.03 -3.10
N GLY A 623 6.32 26.37 -4.11
CA GLY A 623 7.63 26.69 -4.68
C GLY A 623 8.79 25.93 -4.05
N ASN A 624 8.53 24.95 -3.21
CA ASN A 624 9.55 24.11 -2.53
C ASN A 624 9.89 22.89 -3.42
N TRP A 625 10.45 23.14 -4.60
CA TRP A 625 10.59 22.09 -5.62
C TRP A 625 11.64 21.03 -5.30
N ASP A 626 12.62 21.33 -4.47
CA ASP A 626 13.58 20.33 -3.98
C ASP A 626 12.89 19.33 -3.05
N ASP A 627 12.04 19.79 -2.13
CA ASP A 627 11.23 18.93 -1.26
C ASP A 627 10.21 18.13 -2.08
N ALA A 628 9.57 18.79 -3.06
CA ALA A 628 8.64 18.10 -3.97
C ALA A 628 9.31 16.99 -4.78
N ALA A 629 10.58 17.14 -5.18
CA ALA A 629 11.34 16.11 -5.87
C ALA A 629 11.64 14.92 -4.95
N VAL A 630 12.04 15.17 -3.70
CA VAL A 630 12.23 14.09 -2.69
C VAL A 630 10.91 13.35 -2.44
N LEU A 631 9.80 14.07 -2.27
CA LEU A 631 8.47 13.49 -2.10
C LEU A 631 8.04 12.67 -3.32
N THR A 632 8.40 13.10 -4.54
CA THR A 632 8.10 12.36 -5.79
C THR A 632 8.78 10.99 -5.81
N HIS A 633 10.02 10.87 -5.34
CA HIS A 633 10.70 9.57 -5.20
C HIS A 633 9.99 8.69 -4.17
N ARG A 634 9.71 9.23 -2.98
CA ARG A 634 8.98 8.49 -1.93
C ARG A 634 7.60 8.03 -2.39
N MET A 635 6.88 8.88 -3.12
CA MET A 635 5.58 8.56 -3.72
C MET A 635 5.72 7.40 -4.72
N SER A 636 6.72 7.47 -5.61
CA SER A 636 6.98 6.42 -6.60
C SER A 636 7.27 5.08 -5.93
N ASP A 637 8.16 5.07 -4.92
CA ASP A 637 8.48 3.87 -4.15
C ASP A 637 7.23 3.26 -3.47
N ALA A 638 6.35 4.12 -2.91
CA ALA A 638 5.13 3.67 -2.27
C ALA A 638 4.15 3.00 -3.26
N PHE A 639 3.97 3.57 -4.45
CA PHE A 639 3.11 2.98 -5.49
C PHE A 639 3.74 1.73 -6.12
N ASP A 640 5.05 1.73 -6.36
CA ASP A 640 5.76 0.56 -6.90
C ASP A 640 5.65 -0.64 -5.94
N GLN A 641 5.73 -0.42 -4.62
CA GLN A 641 5.50 -1.46 -3.59
C GLN A 641 4.05 -1.99 -3.56
N GLN A 642 3.09 -1.19 -4.02
CA GLN A 642 1.68 -1.60 -4.15
C GLN A 642 1.39 -2.31 -5.47
N GLY A 643 2.34 -2.34 -6.40
CA GLY A 643 2.15 -2.90 -7.74
C GLY A 643 1.24 -2.05 -8.63
N VAL A 644 1.17 -0.73 -8.40
CA VAL A 644 0.41 0.19 -9.26
C VAL A 644 1.14 0.33 -10.60
N GLU A 645 0.40 0.20 -11.69
CA GLU A 645 0.97 0.31 -13.03
C GLU A 645 1.61 1.68 -13.27
N PRO A 646 2.80 1.75 -13.88
CA PRO A 646 3.53 3.01 -14.10
C PRO A 646 2.74 4.08 -14.86
N GLU A 647 1.81 3.67 -15.73
CA GLU A 647 0.97 4.58 -16.51
C GLU A 647 0.04 5.43 -15.63
N GLY A 648 -0.44 4.87 -14.51
CA GLY A 648 -1.32 5.56 -13.57
C GLY A 648 -0.63 6.69 -12.79
N ILE A 649 0.67 6.58 -12.56
CA ILE A 649 1.45 7.53 -11.73
C ILE A 649 2.44 8.39 -12.54
N GLY A 650 2.65 8.07 -13.83
CA GLY A 650 3.57 8.80 -14.71
C GLY A 650 3.36 10.32 -14.70
N PRO A 651 2.12 10.83 -14.89
CA PRO A 651 1.84 12.26 -14.86
C PRO A 651 2.23 12.96 -13.54
N TRP A 652 2.11 12.24 -12.42
CA TRP A 652 2.49 12.75 -11.09
C TRP A 652 4.01 12.76 -10.88
N ARG A 653 4.73 11.79 -11.46
CA ARG A 653 6.20 11.80 -11.53
C ARG A 653 6.71 12.99 -12.37
N ALA A 654 6.00 13.36 -13.43
CA ALA A 654 6.31 14.48 -14.29
C ALA A 654 5.96 15.86 -13.71
N TYR A 655 5.19 15.92 -12.62
CA TYR A 655 4.50 17.13 -12.16
C TYR A 655 5.49 18.28 -11.88
N VAL A 656 6.51 18.05 -11.07
CA VAL A 656 7.55 19.06 -10.74
C VAL A 656 8.35 19.47 -11.98
N HIS A 657 8.71 18.51 -12.84
CA HIS A 657 9.44 18.78 -14.08
C HIS A 657 8.63 19.69 -15.03
N ALA A 658 7.31 19.49 -15.09
CA ALA A 658 6.42 20.30 -15.92
C ALA A 658 6.40 21.76 -15.47
N TYR A 659 6.30 22.03 -14.15
CA TYR A 659 6.38 23.39 -13.61
C TYR A 659 7.75 24.04 -13.82
N ALA A 660 8.83 23.28 -13.67
CA ALA A 660 10.19 23.71 -13.97
C ALA A 660 10.44 23.97 -15.47
N GLY A 661 9.56 23.52 -16.34
CA GLY A 661 9.68 23.64 -17.81
C GLY A 661 10.75 22.71 -18.40
N ARG A 662 11.06 21.61 -17.73
CA ARG A 662 12.01 20.57 -18.18
C ARG A 662 11.28 19.57 -19.08
N LEU A 663 11.20 19.91 -20.38
CA LEU A 663 10.35 19.17 -21.33
C LEU A 663 10.78 17.71 -21.53
N GLU A 664 12.08 17.44 -21.67
CA GLU A 664 12.58 16.06 -21.88
C GLU A 664 12.31 15.19 -20.66
N GLU A 665 12.59 15.69 -19.46
CA GLU A 665 12.31 14.99 -18.19
C GLU A 665 10.81 14.82 -17.97
N THR A 666 9.99 15.82 -18.34
CA THR A 666 8.53 15.69 -18.28
C THR A 666 8.02 14.57 -19.15
N LEU A 667 8.47 14.48 -20.39
CA LEU A 667 8.05 13.42 -21.33
C LEU A 667 8.54 12.04 -20.87
N ALA A 668 9.77 11.96 -20.37
CA ALA A 668 10.33 10.70 -19.88
C ALA A 668 9.58 10.19 -18.63
N ALA A 669 9.25 11.09 -17.67
CA ALA A 669 8.57 10.73 -16.44
C ALA A 669 7.07 10.47 -16.64
N ALA A 670 6.40 11.22 -17.54
CA ALA A 670 4.97 11.04 -17.81
C ALA A 670 4.67 9.72 -18.53
N GLY A 671 5.61 9.23 -19.34
CA GLY A 671 5.43 8.01 -20.10
C GLY A 671 4.40 8.14 -21.24
N PRO A 672 3.82 7.01 -21.72
CA PRO A 672 2.78 7.01 -22.73
C PRO A 672 1.47 7.62 -22.18
N LEU A 673 0.60 8.07 -23.10
CA LEU A 673 -0.72 8.61 -22.73
C LEU A 673 -1.56 7.51 -22.07
N PRO A 674 -2.01 7.71 -20.81
CA PRO A 674 -2.83 6.73 -20.11
C PRO A 674 -4.20 6.52 -20.76
N ALA A 675 -4.76 5.31 -20.59
CA ALA A 675 -6.09 4.96 -21.11
C ALA A 675 -7.22 5.57 -20.27
N GLU A 676 -7.00 5.79 -18.96
CA GLU A 676 -7.98 6.36 -18.05
C GLU A 676 -8.15 7.86 -18.33
N PRO A 677 -9.39 8.36 -18.57
CA PRO A 677 -9.60 9.71 -19.09
C PRO A 677 -9.11 10.85 -18.18
N LEU A 678 -9.26 10.70 -16.85
CA LEU A 678 -8.84 11.72 -15.89
C LEU A 678 -7.30 11.78 -15.81
N ILE A 679 -6.64 10.63 -15.76
CA ILE A 679 -5.17 10.56 -15.73
C ILE A 679 -4.59 11.05 -17.08
N ALA A 680 -5.26 10.75 -18.19
CA ALA A 680 -4.90 11.28 -19.52
C ALA A 680 -4.98 12.82 -19.56
N ALA A 681 -5.98 13.42 -18.91
CA ALA A 681 -6.10 14.87 -18.82
C ALA A 681 -4.95 15.49 -17.98
N ILE A 682 -4.55 14.84 -16.89
CA ILE A 682 -3.41 15.26 -16.07
C ILE A 682 -2.09 15.13 -16.85
N HIS A 683 -1.92 14.04 -17.61
CA HIS A 683 -0.79 13.84 -18.51
C HIS A 683 -0.70 14.97 -19.54
N ASP A 684 -1.80 15.24 -20.25
CA ASP A 684 -1.84 16.31 -21.26
C ASP A 684 -1.58 17.69 -20.64
N ARG A 685 -2.05 17.94 -19.40
CA ARG A 685 -1.73 19.17 -18.65
C ARG A 685 -0.23 19.29 -18.40
N CYS A 686 0.43 18.26 -17.89
CA CYS A 686 1.87 18.30 -17.58
C CYS A 686 2.70 18.53 -18.85
N VAL A 687 2.43 17.76 -19.92
CA VAL A 687 3.14 17.91 -21.21
C VAL A 687 2.89 19.28 -21.81
N GLY A 688 1.63 19.75 -21.80
CA GLY A 688 1.27 21.06 -22.36
C GLY A 688 1.93 22.22 -21.61
N LEU A 689 2.03 22.15 -20.26
CA LEU A 689 2.72 23.16 -19.45
C LEU A 689 4.22 23.21 -19.76
N ALA A 690 4.89 22.06 -19.87
CA ALA A 690 6.30 21.99 -20.21
C ALA A 690 6.59 22.53 -21.63
N GLN A 691 5.73 22.22 -22.61
CA GLN A 691 5.80 22.77 -23.97
C GLN A 691 5.59 24.28 -24.01
N LEU A 692 4.62 24.78 -23.20
CA LEU A 692 4.39 26.21 -23.07
C LEU A 692 5.63 26.90 -22.51
N ALA A 693 6.28 26.34 -21.50
CA ALA A 693 7.51 26.85 -20.94
C ALA A 693 8.66 26.88 -21.99
N ALA A 694 8.80 25.81 -22.76
CA ALA A 694 9.78 25.69 -23.85
C ALA A 694 9.50 26.63 -25.03
N GLY A 695 8.30 27.22 -25.11
CA GLY A 695 7.91 28.15 -26.20
C GLY A 695 7.28 27.47 -27.42
N ASP A 696 7.05 26.17 -27.42
CA ASP A 696 6.26 25.48 -28.45
C ASP A 696 4.77 25.65 -28.16
N VAL A 697 4.27 26.82 -28.53
CA VAL A 697 2.91 27.23 -28.21
C VAL A 697 1.85 26.37 -28.91
N ALA A 698 2.11 25.92 -30.14
CA ALA A 698 1.16 25.12 -30.92
C ALA A 698 0.97 23.72 -30.31
N ALA A 699 2.07 23.08 -29.93
CA ALA A 699 2.02 21.80 -29.24
C ALA A 699 1.38 21.93 -27.84
N ALA A 700 1.74 23.00 -27.07
CA ALA A 700 1.14 23.32 -25.78
C ALA A 700 -0.38 23.48 -25.89
N ASP A 701 -0.88 24.23 -26.89
CA ASP A 701 -2.30 24.45 -27.11
C ASP A 701 -3.06 23.15 -27.38
N LEU A 702 -2.47 22.23 -28.14
CA LEU A 702 -3.08 20.95 -28.43
C LEU A 702 -3.31 20.12 -27.15
N HIS A 703 -2.27 20.00 -26.32
CA HIS A 703 -2.33 19.23 -25.08
C HIS A 703 -3.23 19.90 -24.02
N LEU A 704 -3.08 21.21 -23.83
CA LEU A 704 -3.88 21.92 -22.83
C LEU A 704 -5.38 21.95 -23.20
N ARG A 705 -5.74 21.97 -24.48
CA ARG A 705 -7.11 21.81 -24.92
C ARG A 705 -7.68 20.45 -24.55
N ARG A 706 -6.93 19.37 -24.82
CA ARG A 706 -7.33 18.00 -24.44
C ARG A 706 -7.48 17.87 -22.91
N ALA A 707 -6.59 18.48 -22.14
CA ALA A 707 -6.67 18.50 -20.69
C ALA A 707 -7.95 19.19 -20.22
N VAL A 708 -8.27 20.39 -20.75
CA VAL A 708 -9.52 21.10 -20.40
C VAL A 708 -10.74 20.26 -20.77
N GLU A 709 -10.80 19.69 -21.98
CA GLU A 709 -11.90 18.82 -22.41
C GLU A 709 -12.04 17.57 -21.52
N GLY A 710 -10.92 17.01 -21.08
CA GLY A 710 -10.89 15.85 -20.17
C GLY A 710 -11.50 16.18 -18.81
N PHE A 711 -11.10 17.30 -18.21
CA PHE A 711 -11.65 17.75 -16.91
C PHE A 711 -13.13 18.20 -17.01
N GLU A 712 -13.56 18.77 -18.13
CA GLU A 712 -14.98 19.12 -18.36
C GLU A 712 -15.89 17.89 -18.42
N ARG A 713 -15.39 16.72 -18.88
CA ARG A 713 -16.20 15.48 -18.92
C ARG A 713 -16.59 14.95 -17.54
N VAL A 714 -15.80 15.23 -16.51
CA VAL A 714 -16.06 14.83 -15.12
C VAL A 714 -16.77 15.94 -14.31
N ASP A 715 -17.26 16.98 -15.00
CA ASP A 715 -18.04 18.12 -14.47
C ASP A 715 -17.36 18.87 -13.30
N PHE A 716 -16.02 18.87 -13.24
CA PHE A 716 -15.29 19.71 -12.29
C PHE A 716 -15.42 21.19 -12.68
N ARG A 717 -16.24 21.91 -11.91
CA ARG A 717 -16.57 23.31 -12.21
C ARG A 717 -15.65 24.32 -11.53
N GLU A 718 -14.89 23.92 -10.49
CA GLU A 718 -13.92 24.79 -9.81
C GLU A 718 -12.55 24.70 -10.49
N PRO A 719 -12.07 25.76 -11.16
CA PRO A 719 -10.78 25.77 -11.87
C PRO A 719 -9.56 25.55 -10.94
N ALA A 720 -9.68 25.91 -9.66
CA ALA A 720 -8.59 25.79 -8.70
C ALA A 720 -8.21 24.33 -8.37
N ILE A 721 -9.04 23.35 -8.75
CA ILE A 721 -8.77 21.92 -8.49
C ILE A 721 -7.65 21.41 -9.39
N TRP A 722 -7.74 21.62 -10.71
CA TRP A 722 -6.79 21.09 -11.68
C TRP A 722 -5.83 22.15 -12.23
N ARG A 723 -6.14 23.44 -12.08
CA ARG A 723 -5.30 24.61 -12.41
C ARG A 723 -4.78 24.62 -13.85
N VAL A 724 -5.57 24.13 -14.81
CA VAL A 724 -5.20 24.08 -16.22
C VAL A 724 -5.55 25.35 -16.97
N ASP A 725 -6.55 26.10 -16.50
CA ASP A 725 -7.15 27.22 -17.23
C ASP A 725 -6.15 28.33 -17.55
N GLY A 726 -5.30 28.69 -16.59
CA GLY A 726 -4.28 29.74 -16.77
C GLY A 726 -3.31 29.43 -17.91
N ASP A 727 -2.90 28.18 -18.02
CA ASP A 727 -2.00 27.68 -19.07
C ASP A 727 -2.71 27.64 -20.44
N ALA A 728 -3.96 27.15 -20.43
CA ALA A 728 -4.78 27.07 -21.64
C ALA A 728 -5.15 28.45 -22.19
N ILE A 729 -5.41 29.45 -21.32
CA ILE A 729 -5.64 30.86 -21.73
C ILE A 729 -4.37 31.42 -22.38
N GLU A 730 -3.20 31.25 -21.76
CA GLU A 730 -1.93 31.74 -22.32
C GLU A 730 -1.64 31.14 -23.69
N ALA A 731 -1.80 29.82 -23.83
CA ALA A 731 -1.59 29.11 -25.08
C ALA A 731 -2.59 29.57 -26.16
N ALA A 732 -3.89 29.68 -25.84
CA ALA A 732 -4.92 30.13 -26.75
C ALA A 732 -4.68 31.56 -27.27
N VAL A 733 -4.33 32.49 -26.36
CA VAL A 733 -3.99 33.87 -26.77
C VAL A 733 -2.78 33.89 -27.67
N ALA A 734 -1.75 33.11 -27.37
CA ALA A 734 -0.53 33.05 -28.17
C ALA A 734 -0.74 32.40 -29.56
N CYS A 735 -1.69 31.49 -29.68
CA CYS A 735 -2.13 30.92 -30.97
C CYS A 735 -3.10 31.83 -31.75
N GLY A 736 -3.59 32.91 -31.14
CA GLY A 736 -4.57 33.79 -31.77
C GLY A 736 -6.04 33.33 -31.67
N GLU A 737 -6.31 32.29 -30.88
CA GLU A 737 -7.62 31.71 -30.63
C GLU A 737 -8.41 32.53 -29.58
N LEU A 738 -8.61 33.84 -29.88
CA LEU A 738 -9.11 34.82 -28.90
C LEU A 738 -10.52 34.54 -28.39
N GLU A 739 -11.41 34.00 -29.25
CA GLU A 739 -12.76 33.61 -28.81
C GLU A 739 -12.75 32.49 -27.78
N ARG A 740 -11.85 31.52 -27.93
CA ARG A 740 -11.66 30.43 -26.98
C ARG A 740 -11.05 30.96 -25.69
N ALA A 741 -10.05 31.79 -25.78
CA ALA A 741 -9.43 32.44 -24.64
C ALA A 741 -10.46 33.26 -23.83
N GLU A 742 -11.36 34.02 -24.51
CA GLU A 742 -12.43 34.78 -23.86
C GLU A 742 -13.37 33.84 -23.06
N ARG A 743 -13.80 32.72 -23.66
CA ARG A 743 -14.64 31.74 -22.93
C ARG A 743 -13.97 31.19 -21.67
N LEU A 744 -12.68 30.86 -21.78
CA LEU A 744 -11.91 30.35 -20.62
C LEU A 744 -11.77 31.43 -19.54
N VAL A 745 -11.43 32.69 -19.91
CA VAL A 745 -11.31 33.80 -18.96
C VAL A 745 -12.65 34.06 -18.28
N ALA A 746 -13.76 34.16 -19.03
CA ALA A 746 -15.08 34.39 -18.47
C ALA A 746 -15.50 33.27 -17.49
N ARG A 747 -15.14 32.03 -17.76
CA ARG A 747 -15.35 30.90 -16.85
C ARG A 747 -14.62 31.09 -15.54
N VAL A 748 -13.33 31.39 -15.58
CA VAL A 748 -12.52 31.59 -14.37
C VAL A 748 -12.93 32.85 -13.61
N GLU A 749 -13.26 33.96 -14.28
CA GLU A 749 -13.78 35.18 -13.67
C GLU A 749 -15.07 34.90 -12.89
N LYS A 750 -16.04 34.25 -13.54
CA LYS A 750 -17.32 33.88 -12.90
C LYS A 750 -17.11 33.04 -11.65
N GLN A 751 -16.17 32.08 -11.71
CA GLN A 751 -15.92 31.21 -10.59
C GLN A 751 -15.13 31.91 -9.47
N ALA A 752 -14.15 32.75 -9.82
CA ALA A 752 -13.41 33.57 -8.88
C ALA A 752 -14.33 34.55 -8.09
N GLU A 753 -15.32 35.14 -8.76
CA GLU A 753 -16.34 35.96 -8.10
C GLU A 753 -17.20 35.16 -7.12
N ARG A 754 -17.53 33.92 -7.47
CA ARG A 754 -18.41 33.05 -6.68
C ARG A 754 -17.71 32.48 -5.44
N THR A 755 -16.48 31.98 -5.59
CA THR A 755 -15.78 31.23 -4.52
C THR A 755 -14.74 32.08 -3.80
N GLY A 756 -14.22 33.12 -4.43
CA GLY A 756 -13.21 34.01 -3.86
C GLY A 756 -11.83 33.36 -3.71
N ILE A 757 -11.59 32.18 -4.31
CA ILE A 757 -10.31 31.46 -4.21
C ILE A 757 -9.19 32.32 -4.82
N PRO A 758 -8.12 32.59 -4.07
CA PRO A 758 -7.05 33.54 -4.48
C PRO A 758 -6.42 33.16 -5.82
N TRP A 759 -6.09 31.90 -6.06
CA TRP A 759 -5.53 31.46 -7.34
C TRP A 759 -6.45 31.76 -8.52
N SER A 760 -7.75 31.49 -8.39
CA SER A 760 -8.73 31.75 -9.45
C SER A 760 -8.82 33.26 -9.76
N ARG A 761 -8.75 34.13 -8.76
CA ARG A 761 -8.76 35.59 -8.92
C ARG A 761 -7.51 36.10 -9.66
N VAL A 762 -6.33 35.62 -9.28
CA VAL A 762 -5.06 35.97 -9.95
C VAL A 762 -5.07 35.50 -11.40
N VAL A 763 -5.46 34.26 -11.68
CA VAL A 763 -5.46 33.69 -13.04
C VAL A 763 -6.51 34.36 -13.93
N ALA A 764 -7.69 34.67 -13.40
CA ALA A 764 -8.72 35.45 -14.10
C ALA A 764 -8.18 36.82 -14.53
N ALA A 765 -7.57 37.57 -13.60
CA ALA A 765 -7.01 38.89 -13.89
C ALA A 765 -5.81 38.82 -14.86
N ARG A 766 -4.91 37.85 -14.71
CA ARG A 766 -3.82 37.59 -15.68
C ARG A 766 -4.36 37.24 -17.06
N GLY A 767 -5.35 36.36 -17.14
CA GLY A 767 -5.97 35.96 -18.40
C GLY A 767 -6.66 37.15 -19.10
N ARG A 768 -7.39 37.97 -18.34
CA ARG A 768 -8.01 39.23 -18.86
C ARG A 768 -6.94 40.19 -19.37
N GLY A 769 -5.85 40.37 -18.64
CA GLY A 769 -4.72 41.18 -19.06
C GLY A 769 -4.08 40.68 -20.37
N LEU A 770 -3.94 39.39 -20.57
CA LEU A 770 -3.45 38.78 -21.81
C LEU A 770 -4.40 39.09 -23.00
N LEU A 771 -5.70 38.91 -22.81
CA LEU A 771 -6.71 39.19 -23.85
C LEU A 771 -6.73 40.67 -24.24
N LEU A 772 -6.79 41.58 -23.29
CA LEU A 772 -6.73 43.03 -23.51
C LEU A 772 -5.45 43.42 -24.25
N ALA A 773 -4.34 42.80 -23.90
CA ALA A 773 -3.07 43.00 -24.62
C ALA A 773 -3.16 42.50 -26.06
N ALA A 774 -3.80 41.33 -26.31
CA ALA A 774 -3.95 40.78 -27.64
C ALA A 774 -4.84 41.63 -28.55
N THR A 775 -5.94 42.18 -28.00
CA THR A 775 -6.85 43.11 -28.71
C THR A 775 -6.30 44.53 -28.87
N GLY A 776 -5.18 44.86 -28.21
CA GLY A 776 -4.49 46.15 -28.33
C GLY A 776 -4.83 47.19 -27.25
N GLU A 777 -5.63 46.84 -26.26
CA GLU A 777 -6.04 47.66 -25.13
C GLU A 777 -4.98 47.70 -24.02
N LEU A 778 -3.78 48.12 -24.38
CA LEU A 778 -2.56 47.95 -23.56
C LEU A 778 -2.60 48.62 -22.20
N GLU A 779 -3.20 49.83 -22.10
CA GLU A 779 -3.28 50.55 -20.81
C GLU A 779 -4.23 49.85 -19.85
N GLN A 780 -5.38 49.34 -20.36
CA GLN A 780 -6.31 48.56 -19.54
C GLN A 780 -5.65 47.20 -19.10
N ALA A 781 -4.90 46.59 -20.02
CA ALA A 781 -4.12 45.40 -19.70
C ALA A 781 -3.14 45.62 -18.56
N ALA A 782 -2.39 46.78 -18.60
CA ALA A 782 -1.42 47.11 -17.56
C ALA A 782 -2.10 47.29 -16.20
N THR A 783 -3.21 48.08 -16.15
CA THR A 783 -3.98 48.27 -14.91
C THR A 783 -4.57 46.97 -14.35
N THR A 784 -5.06 46.09 -15.24
CA THR A 784 -5.60 44.78 -14.81
C THR A 784 -4.51 43.91 -14.21
N LEU A 785 -3.30 43.88 -14.81
CA LEU A 785 -2.17 43.11 -14.30
C LEU A 785 -1.59 43.68 -12.99
N GLU A 786 -1.62 45.01 -12.81
CA GLU A 786 -1.25 45.64 -11.53
C GLU A 786 -2.18 45.19 -10.39
N ARG A 787 -3.51 45.11 -10.66
CA ARG A 787 -4.46 44.56 -9.70
C ARG A 787 -4.19 43.04 -9.46
N ALA A 788 -3.91 42.26 -10.51
CA ALA A 788 -3.56 40.86 -10.37
C ALA A 788 -2.34 40.67 -9.45
N LEU A 789 -1.33 41.53 -9.54
CA LEU A 789 -0.15 41.47 -8.67
C LEU A 789 -0.46 41.80 -7.19
N ALA A 790 -1.44 42.67 -6.92
CA ALA A 790 -1.89 42.96 -5.57
C ALA A 790 -2.66 41.74 -4.95
N GLU A 791 -3.36 40.95 -5.77
CA GLU A 791 -4.04 39.72 -5.30
C GLU A 791 -3.05 38.59 -4.89
N HIS A 792 -1.80 38.65 -5.35
CA HIS A 792 -0.77 37.67 -4.97
C HIS A 792 -0.40 37.71 -3.48
N ASP A 793 -0.72 38.75 -2.74
CA ASP A 793 -0.52 38.80 -1.30
C ASP A 793 -1.35 37.73 -0.56
N ALA A 794 -2.50 37.33 -1.16
CA ALA A 794 -3.35 36.26 -0.67
C ALA A 794 -3.10 34.89 -1.36
N CYS A 795 -2.23 34.86 -2.37
CA CYS A 795 -1.94 33.67 -3.16
C CYS A 795 -0.45 33.26 -2.95
N PRO A 796 -0.13 32.37 -2.02
CA PRO A 796 1.25 32.05 -1.61
C PRO A 796 1.99 31.18 -2.63
N MET A 797 1.98 31.57 -3.91
CA MET A 797 2.51 30.80 -5.04
C MET A 797 3.51 31.65 -5.85
N PRO A 798 4.81 31.55 -5.56
CA PRO A 798 5.83 32.38 -6.23
C PRO A 798 5.87 32.16 -7.75
N TYR A 799 5.63 30.93 -8.20
CA TYR A 799 5.56 30.60 -9.63
C TYR A 799 4.46 31.40 -10.35
N GLU A 800 3.26 31.46 -9.82
CA GLU A 800 2.14 32.20 -10.42
C GLU A 800 2.41 33.71 -10.42
N ARG A 801 3.05 34.23 -9.35
CA ARG A 801 3.47 35.64 -9.29
C ARG A 801 4.48 35.97 -10.39
N ALA A 802 5.50 35.12 -10.57
CA ALA A 802 6.51 35.32 -11.61
C ALA A 802 5.89 35.28 -13.02
N ARG A 803 4.91 34.45 -13.26
CA ARG A 803 4.16 34.42 -14.53
C ARG A 803 3.36 35.69 -14.77
N THR A 804 2.70 36.23 -13.73
CA THR A 804 1.98 37.52 -13.83
C THR A 804 2.95 38.69 -14.12
N LEU A 805 4.11 38.74 -13.45
CA LEU A 805 5.16 39.69 -13.70
C LEU A 805 5.70 39.62 -15.14
N LEU A 806 5.90 38.40 -15.67
CA LEU A 806 6.34 38.21 -17.06
C LEU A 806 5.36 38.81 -18.05
N VAL A 807 4.04 38.54 -17.88
CA VAL A 807 2.99 39.10 -18.74
C VAL A 807 2.92 40.63 -18.61
N GLN A 808 3.01 41.19 -17.39
CA GLN A 808 3.05 42.61 -17.17
C GLN A 808 4.26 43.24 -17.86
N GLY A 809 5.45 42.66 -17.77
CA GLY A 809 6.64 43.13 -18.43
C GLY A 809 6.51 43.17 -19.96
N GLN A 810 5.81 42.18 -20.56
CA GLN A 810 5.50 42.15 -22.00
C GLN A 810 4.56 43.32 -22.40
N VAL A 811 3.52 43.59 -21.60
CA VAL A 811 2.58 44.70 -21.81
C VAL A 811 3.29 46.05 -21.67
N LEU A 812 4.03 46.28 -20.61
CA LEU A 812 4.79 47.52 -20.36
C LEU A 812 5.82 47.79 -21.48
N ARG A 813 6.47 46.74 -22.00
CA ARG A 813 7.36 46.83 -23.16
C ARG A 813 6.59 47.33 -24.40
N ARG A 814 5.40 46.80 -24.67
CA ARG A 814 4.54 47.22 -25.80
C ARG A 814 4.06 48.68 -25.62
N LEU A 815 3.78 49.08 -24.41
CA LEU A 815 3.48 50.49 -24.02
C LEU A 815 4.70 51.43 -24.10
N LYS A 816 5.93 50.92 -24.37
CA LYS A 816 7.20 51.62 -24.36
C LYS A 816 7.61 52.17 -22.97
N ARG A 817 7.01 51.69 -21.88
CA ARG A 817 7.36 51.98 -20.47
C ARG A 817 8.61 51.16 -20.07
N LYS A 818 9.76 51.42 -20.72
CA LYS A 818 10.95 50.57 -20.71
C LYS A 818 11.55 50.36 -19.33
N ARG A 819 11.57 51.42 -18.49
CA ARG A 819 12.16 51.32 -17.15
C ARG A 819 11.35 50.36 -16.27
N GLU A 820 10.04 50.49 -16.30
CA GLU A 820 9.11 49.65 -15.53
C GLU A 820 9.12 48.21 -16.04
N ALA A 821 9.04 48.04 -17.36
CA ALA A 821 9.15 46.69 -17.99
C ALA A 821 10.43 45.99 -17.56
N ARG A 822 11.58 46.70 -17.44
CA ARG A 822 12.82 46.09 -16.99
C ARG A 822 12.78 45.64 -15.55
N ILE A 823 12.23 46.46 -14.65
CA ILE A 823 12.11 46.13 -13.23
C ILE A 823 11.30 44.85 -13.05
N VAL A 824 10.10 44.78 -13.61
CA VAL A 824 9.21 43.62 -13.42
C VAL A 824 9.74 42.36 -14.12
N LEU A 825 10.45 42.48 -15.25
CA LEU A 825 11.10 41.34 -15.91
C LEU A 825 12.32 40.82 -15.17
N ASP A 826 13.08 41.73 -14.52
CA ASP A 826 14.21 41.35 -13.65
C ASP A 826 13.69 40.61 -12.40
N GLU A 827 12.57 41.10 -11.80
CA GLU A 827 11.92 40.43 -10.67
C GLU A 827 11.39 39.06 -11.10
N ALA A 828 10.69 38.95 -12.25
CA ALA A 828 10.21 37.66 -12.75
C ALA A 828 11.35 36.66 -12.97
N ALA A 829 12.45 37.09 -13.58
CA ALA A 829 13.62 36.25 -13.82
C ALA A 829 14.29 35.78 -12.53
N ALA A 830 14.35 36.66 -11.50
CA ALA A 830 14.88 36.30 -10.18
C ALA A 830 14.04 35.18 -9.52
N VAL A 831 12.71 35.36 -9.44
CA VAL A 831 11.81 34.32 -8.85
C VAL A 831 11.89 33.03 -9.61
N PHE A 832 11.88 33.03 -10.96
CA PHE A 832 12.06 31.82 -11.73
C PHE A 832 13.42 31.14 -11.51
N SER A 833 14.48 31.94 -11.32
CA SER A 833 15.83 31.42 -11.01
C SER A 833 15.88 30.78 -9.64
N ASP A 834 15.27 31.41 -8.63
CA ASP A 834 15.19 30.86 -7.27
C ASP A 834 14.41 29.54 -7.21
N LEU A 835 13.43 29.36 -8.10
CA LEU A 835 12.66 28.12 -8.28
C LEU A 835 13.39 27.07 -9.13
N GLY A 836 14.50 27.40 -9.82
CA GLY A 836 15.15 26.49 -10.77
C GLY A 836 14.36 26.27 -12.07
N ALA A 837 13.53 27.26 -12.48
CA ALA A 837 12.67 27.20 -13.67
C ALA A 837 13.40 27.77 -14.91
N ASP A 838 14.46 27.11 -15.39
CA ASP A 838 15.37 27.62 -16.40
C ASP A 838 14.68 28.04 -17.72
N ALA A 839 13.68 27.30 -18.18
CA ALA A 839 12.92 27.65 -19.38
C ALA A 839 12.17 28.98 -19.22
N TRP A 840 11.59 29.24 -18.07
CA TRP A 840 10.92 30.49 -17.76
C TRP A 840 11.90 31.63 -17.53
N VAL A 841 13.08 31.38 -16.93
CA VAL A 841 14.20 32.35 -16.85
C VAL A 841 14.62 32.79 -18.24
N ALA A 842 14.77 31.83 -19.17
CA ALA A 842 15.13 32.14 -20.56
C ALA A 842 14.06 33.02 -21.25
N ARG A 843 12.77 32.74 -21.04
CA ARG A 843 11.65 33.57 -21.58
C ARG A 843 11.67 35.00 -21.01
N ALA A 844 11.80 35.15 -19.67
CA ALA A 844 11.86 36.46 -19.05
C ALA A 844 13.09 37.25 -19.53
N THR A 845 14.25 36.62 -19.63
CA THR A 845 15.49 37.23 -20.14
C THR A 845 15.37 37.63 -21.62
N ALA A 846 14.74 36.80 -22.47
CA ALA A 846 14.48 37.14 -23.87
C ALA A 846 13.56 38.37 -23.99
N GLU A 847 12.51 38.48 -23.19
CA GLU A 847 11.66 39.66 -23.15
C GLU A 847 12.42 40.91 -22.66
N ARG A 848 13.29 40.78 -21.67
CA ARG A 848 14.16 41.86 -21.17
C ARG A 848 15.13 42.35 -22.27
N GLN A 849 15.73 41.45 -23.02
CA GLN A 849 16.61 41.81 -24.15
C GLN A 849 15.82 42.56 -25.24
N ARG A 850 14.58 42.21 -25.52
CA ARG A 850 13.69 42.93 -26.43
C ARG A 850 13.38 44.37 -25.96
N VAL A 851 13.37 44.60 -24.65
CA VAL A 851 13.29 45.97 -24.07
C VAL A 851 14.57 46.78 -24.37
N ALA A 852 15.74 46.13 -24.29
CA ALA A 852 17.05 46.72 -24.57
C ALA A 852 17.34 46.92 -26.05
N SER A 853 16.87 46.06 -26.93
CA SER A 853 17.26 45.88 -28.31
C SER A 853 16.92 47.06 -29.27
N ARG A 854 16.36 48.16 -28.77
CA ARG A 854 16.24 49.40 -29.53
C ARG A 854 17.36 50.42 -29.29
N GLN A 855 18.41 50.08 -28.51
CA GLN A 855 19.61 50.96 -28.29
C GLN A 855 20.90 50.39 -28.89
N SER A 856 20.94 49.15 -29.32
CA SER A 856 22.16 48.61 -29.94
C SER A 856 21.90 47.95 -31.30
N ARG A 857 21.46 48.74 -32.31
CA ARG A 857 22.01 48.54 -33.63
C ARG A 857 23.35 49.27 -33.65
N GLU A 858 24.34 48.73 -32.97
CA GLU A 858 25.73 49.19 -32.97
C GLU A 858 26.46 48.85 -34.28
N GLY A 859 25.77 48.40 -35.29
CA GLY A 859 26.33 48.24 -36.65
C GLY A 859 25.89 49.38 -37.53
N LEU A 860 26.77 49.73 -38.49
CA LEU A 860 26.43 50.65 -39.58
C LEU A 860 25.32 49.96 -40.43
N THR A 861 24.28 50.73 -40.80
CA THR A 861 23.30 50.20 -41.79
C THR A 861 23.98 50.00 -43.12
N PRO A 862 23.46 49.14 -44.04
CA PRO A 862 24.05 48.92 -45.36
C PRO A 862 24.30 50.22 -46.12
N SER A 863 23.43 51.22 -45.98
CA SER A 863 23.60 52.57 -46.57
C SER A 863 24.70 53.38 -45.88
N GLU A 864 24.73 53.36 -44.53
CA GLU A 864 25.79 54.01 -43.75
C GLU A 864 27.18 53.40 -44.03
N LEU A 865 27.23 52.05 -44.10
CA LEU A 865 28.46 51.33 -44.44
C LEU A 865 28.97 51.65 -45.85
N ARG A 866 28.05 51.70 -46.79
CA ARG A 866 28.41 52.06 -48.21
C ARG A 866 28.96 53.45 -48.27
N MET A 867 28.33 54.45 -47.58
CA MET A 867 28.83 55.83 -47.57
C MET A 867 30.15 55.96 -46.81
N ALA A 868 30.30 55.19 -45.70
CA ALA A 868 31.52 55.18 -44.89
C ALA A 868 32.69 54.61 -45.69
N ARG A 869 32.50 53.49 -46.45
CA ARG A 869 33.53 52.94 -47.34
C ARG A 869 33.98 53.96 -48.42
N LEU A 870 33.02 54.59 -49.10
CA LEU A 870 33.35 55.61 -50.09
C LEU A 870 34.10 56.80 -49.52
N ALA A 871 33.77 57.16 -48.30
CA ALA A 871 34.49 58.24 -47.56
C ALA A 871 35.89 57.79 -47.11
N ALA A 872 36.07 56.52 -46.71
CA ALA A 872 37.37 55.95 -46.37
C ALA A 872 38.27 55.83 -47.59
N ASP A 873 37.69 55.53 -48.78
CA ASP A 873 38.40 55.54 -50.10
C ASP A 873 38.78 56.93 -50.59
N GLY A 874 38.61 57.96 -49.81
CA GLY A 874 39.05 59.33 -50.16
C GLY A 874 38.07 60.14 -50.99
N ARG A 875 36.86 59.66 -51.32
CA ARG A 875 35.84 60.35 -52.13
C ARG A 875 35.30 61.57 -51.38
N THR A 876 35.19 62.72 -51.99
CA THR A 876 34.60 63.91 -51.39
C THR A 876 33.09 63.78 -51.19
N ASN A 877 32.47 64.54 -50.29
CA ASN A 877 31.03 64.52 -50.06
C ASN A 877 30.19 64.77 -51.32
N PRO A 878 30.57 65.71 -52.26
CA PRO A 878 29.88 65.80 -53.55
C PRO A 878 29.97 64.56 -54.41
N GLU A 879 31.12 63.87 -54.51
CA GLU A 879 31.33 62.66 -55.28
C GLU A 879 30.54 61.48 -54.69
N ILE A 880 30.51 61.35 -53.38
CA ILE A 880 29.67 60.38 -52.68
C ILE A 880 28.18 60.62 -52.97
N ALA A 881 27.75 61.90 -52.85
CA ALA A 881 26.38 62.32 -53.13
C ALA A 881 25.95 61.92 -54.57
N ALA A 882 26.80 62.14 -55.53
CA ALA A 882 26.57 61.76 -56.92
C ALA A 882 26.52 60.23 -57.10
N GLN A 883 27.41 59.49 -56.42
CA GLN A 883 27.53 58.04 -56.57
C GLN A 883 26.41 57.24 -55.89
N VAL A 884 25.84 57.76 -54.81
CA VAL A 884 24.73 57.09 -54.11
C VAL A 884 23.36 57.80 -54.33
N PHE A 885 23.30 58.76 -55.28
CA PHE A 885 22.11 59.48 -55.69
C PHE A 885 21.34 60.19 -54.56
N VAL A 886 22.08 60.88 -53.68
CA VAL A 886 21.50 61.66 -52.55
C VAL A 886 22.03 63.09 -52.53
N SER A 887 21.45 63.96 -51.69
CA SER A 887 21.98 65.32 -51.55
C SER A 887 23.31 65.33 -50.75
N ARG A 888 24.23 66.29 -51.00
CA ARG A 888 25.45 66.55 -50.19
C ARG A 888 25.12 66.63 -48.70
N LYS A 889 24.04 67.33 -48.33
CA LYS A 889 23.55 67.45 -46.96
C LYS A 889 23.18 66.12 -46.31
N THR A 890 22.61 65.20 -47.09
CA THR A 890 22.32 63.84 -46.64
C THR A 890 23.59 63.05 -46.37
N VAL A 891 24.64 63.18 -47.23
CA VAL A 891 25.93 62.51 -46.99
C VAL A 891 26.59 63.04 -45.70
N GLU A 892 26.60 64.40 -45.49
CA GLU A 892 27.16 65.03 -44.30
C GLU A 892 26.46 64.52 -43.04
N ALA A 893 25.10 64.50 -43.01
CA ALA A 893 24.32 64.01 -41.87
C ALA A 893 24.54 62.54 -41.62
N THR A 894 24.72 61.70 -42.70
CA THR A 894 24.96 60.26 -42.53
C THR A 894 26.36 59.99 -42.03
N LEU A 895 27.40 60.67 -42.56
CA LEU A 895 28.77 60.54 -42.06
C LEU A 895 28.92 61.03 -40.59
N ALA A 896 28.19 62.06 -40.20
CA ALA A 896 28.17 62.48 -38.78
C ALA A 896 27.57 61.41 -37.83
N ARG A 897 26.55 60.64 -38.32
CA ARG A 897 26.01 59.48 -37.58
C ARG A 897 26.96 58.30 -37.54
N VAL A 898 27.67 58.05 -38.70
CA VAL A 898 28.71 57.01 -38.81
C VAL A 898 29.83 57.27 -37.81
N TYR A 899 30.34 58.53 -37.76
CA TYR A 899 31.43 58.93 -36.83
C TYR A 899 31.03 58.74 -35.37
N ARG A 900 29.79 59.07 -35.02
CA ARG A 900 29.24 58.82 -33.72
C ARG A 900 29.10 57.34 -33.37
N LYS A 901 28.63 56.52 -34.32
CA LYS A 901 28.48 55.06 -34.13
C LYS A 901 29.85 54.36 -34.03
N LEU A 902 30.87 54.82 -34.74
CA LEU A 902 32.23 54.27 -34.72
C LEU A 902 33.13 54.97 -33.68
N SER A 903 32.57 55.90 -32.87
CA SER A 903 33.30 56.63 -31.84
C SER A 903 34.56 57.33 -32.38
N ILE A 904 34.55 57.88 -33.61
CA ILE A 904 35.65 58.60 -34.26
C ILE A 904 35.31 60.08 -34.45
N SER A 905 36.34 60.93 -34.47
CA SER A 905 36.16 62.36 -34.57
C SER A 905 36.54 62.97 -35.91
N SER A 906 37.14 62.16 -36.78
CA SER A 906 37.60 62.64 -38.09
C SER A 906 37.51 61.61 -39.21
N ARG A 907 37.46 62.10 -40.45
CA ARG A 907 37.38 61.22 -41.65
C ARG A 907 38.62 60.32 -41.78
N GLY A 908 39.83 60.81 -41.40
CA GLY A 908 41.03 60.00 -41.46
C GLY A 908 41.06 58.74 -40.57
N GLN A 909 40.17 58.70 -39.63
CA GLN A 909 40.04 57.54 -38.76
C GLN A 909 39.07 56.45 -39.31
N LEU A 910 38.32 56.73 -40.39
CA LEU A 910 37.31 55.85 -40.94
C LEU A 910 37.83 54.50 -41.39
N ASP A 911 38.93 54.48 -42.16
CA ASP A 911 39.48 53.23 -42.70
C ASP A 911 39.90 52.26 -41.61
N ARG A 912 40.58 52.76 -40.60
CA ARG A 912 40.98 51.98 -39.44
C ARG A 912 39.78 51.45 -38.66
N ALA A 913 38.82 52.34 -38.37
CA ALA A 913 37.62 51.98 -37.57
C ALA A 913 36.73 50.98 -38.35
N LEU A 914 36.64 50.98 -39.67
CA LEU A 914 35.91 50.02 -40.47
C LEU A 914 36.60 48.65 -40.47
N ARG A 915 37.95 48.61 -40.54
CA ARG A 915 38.71 47.35 -40.43
C ARG A 915 38.60 46.73 -39.02
N GLU A 916 38.66 47.52 -37.99
CA GLU A 916 38.46 47.02 -36.62
C GLU A 916 37.05 46.51 -36.39
N ALA A 917 36.01 47.11 -36.99
CA ALA A 917 34.62 46.64 -36.92
C ALA A 917 34.37 45.36 -37.78
N GLU A 918 35.11 45.14 -38.87
CA GLU A 918 35.03 43.93 -39.70
C GLU A 918 35.75 42.70 -39.07
N HIS A 919 36.67 42.91 -38.10
CA HIS A 919 37.39 41.86 -37.39
C HIS A 919 36.64 41.42 -36.11
N ILE A 920 35.55 42.09 -35.71
CA ILE A 920 34.71 41.77 -34.56
C ILE A 920 33.36 41.13 -34.97
N SER A 921 33.05 41.12 -36.28
CA SER A 921 31.91 40.40 -36.86
C SER A 921 32.35 39.04 -37.41
#